data_651fb41acd6e96c6bd990392e66c0ba3
#
_entry.id   651fb41acd6e96c6bd990392e66c0ba3
#
_cell.length_a   1.000
_cell.length_b   1.000
_cell.length_c   1.000
_cell.angle_alpha   90.00
_cell.angle_beta   90.00
_cell.angle_gamma   90.00
#
_symmetry.space_group_name_H-M   'P 1'
#
loop_
_entity.id
_entity.type
_entity.pdbx_description
1 polymer ?
#
loop_
_entity_poly.entity_id
_entity_poly.type
_entity_poly.pdbx_seq_one_letter_code
_entity_poly.pdbx_strand_id
1 'polypeptide(L)'
;MFSQTVLGDEAGRRLMRLEDVFRRGNAIMYSLPVQERAAFFQMFLMKIHASYYTNHEFYFADRSTLSYERGNMQAADLYVELSVKMADYKRRMLHFYNAKMSEGKWNGILTPESFPPPPTALYPARKPALKIAQGGMRIDLWNEEPTLRFSIHGQKQKWFEIGNQGNGTIPFTIEVMEDADWIILSESEGSIQTEKRILVSVIDPYKHAGKTAQLTVRNHKDMTSVPIKVQVEKGVNVPETFYGHIEADGYVSIPAASYDHNVPGVDSTDKSGWVAIPGMARYEGAAMMAWSGELRPLARELKNHPYLGYDIFLKEAGQFTLEIHRFLTLNSTGNIRFGIGVDDTAPILVESETRDEWLGTWQESVFNNGEKMRVELPYLASGIHVLKIYMVDPYVTINKFVIYTEEQKTSNLGPISSEHHHRLVTDHGLESSTVNWNEVEQLCNQFYETGEHEVPLPVVLYATRDFYATIDEIFLKCFDVPQTTLGDKRYANICDADGTKDVIKEFGAGMFIESNGIVAIEAEYALENSENAYLTSSKDGTAIHWSHLQAETNGRTGFAMHVSEPGRQWENPEIAPAMHYKINITNSGLYHIWILVRHHNDQSDSCYLSLDGVVRPLSEQLGMGTLHTYNTAQVYYWCLLSDLELPSGVHLFSILARKSQLRVDRIYMTQGSELPPVDALWTDSIRKQS
;
A
#
# COMPACT_ATOMS: atom_id res chain seq x y z
N MET A 1 -1.85 -10.61 -3.19
CA MET A 1 -2.85 -9.73 -2.53
C MET A 1 -3.09 -10.29 -1.13
N PHE A 2 -3.31 -9.42 -0.14
CA PHE A 2 -3.61 -9.86 1.23
C PHE A 2 -5.10 -10.14 1.37
N SER A 3 -5.46 -11.29 1.93
CA SER A 3 -6.87 -11.64 2.10
C SER A 3 -7.52 -10.89 3.27
N GLN A 4 -8.79 -10.51 3.10
CA GLN A 4 -9.63 -9.92 4.14
C GLN A 4 -10.61 -10.91 4.77
N THR A 5 -10.69 -12.13 4.25
CA THR A 5 -11.69 -13.13 4.64
C THR A 5 -11.09 -14.40 5.24
N VAL A 6 -9.85 -14.73 4.87
CA VAL A 6 -9.22 -15.99 5.31
C VAL A 6 -8.07 -15.75 6.28
N LEU A 7 -7.72 -16.77 7.04
CA LEU A 7 -6.65 -16.78 8.05
C LEU A 7 -6.76 -15.61 9.05
N GLY A 8 -7.99 -15.25 9.41
CA GLY A 8 -8.27 -14.22 10.38
C GLY A 8 -8.07 -12.80 9.89
N ASP A 9 -8.38 -12.51 8.62
CA ASP A 9 -8.18 -11.22 8.01
C ASP A 9 -6.68 -10.85 7.96
N GLU A 10 -5.97 -11.46 7.05
CA GLU A 10 -4.54 -11.24 6.85
C GLU A 10 -4.21 -9.77 6.58
N ALA A 11 -5.02 -9.10 5.76
CA ALA A 11 -4.86 -7.68 5.46
C ALA A 11 -5.06 -6.82 6.71
N GLY A 12 -6.10 -7.09 7.50
CA GLY A 12 -6.37 -6.41 8.77
C GLY A 12 -5.22 -6.59 9.77
N ARG A 13 -4.71 -7.80 9.95
CA ARG A 13 -3.54 -8.07 10.83
C ARG A 13 -2.30 -7.26 10.41
N ARG A 14 -2.08 -7.11 9.11
CA ARG A 14 -1.00 -6.26 8.59
C ARG A 14 -1.21 -4.80 8.97
N LEU A 15 -2.42 -4.28 8.79
CA LEU A 15 -2.75 -2.91 9.13
C LEU A 15 -2.64 -2.63 10.63
N MET A 16 -2.98 -3.60 11.48
CA MET A 16 -2.79 -3.48 12.94
C MET A 16 -1.36 -3.10 13.32
N ARG A 17 -0.37 -3.80 12.76
CA ARG A 17 1.04 -3.52 13.05
C ARG A 17 1.46 -2.18 12.51
N LEU A 18 0.96 -1.83 11.35
CA LEU A 18 1.24 -0.55 10.73
C LEU A 18 0.64 0.60 11.55
N GLU A 19 -0.54 0.39 12.13
CA GLU A 19 -1.19 1.32 13.06
C GLU A 19 -0.34 1.56 14.31
N ASP A 20 0.16 0.49 14.94
CA ASP A 20 1.05 0.60 16.10
C ASP A 20 2.31 1.41 15.77
N VAL A 21 2.98 1.09 14.67
CA VAL A 21 4.17 1.84 14.22
C VAL A 21 3.83 3.30 13.90
N PHE A 22 2.69 3.55 13.26
CA PHE A 22 2.21 4.91 12.95
C PHE A 22 1.99 5.73 14.23
N ARG A 23 1.29 5.17 15.23
CA ARG A 23 1.05 5.83 16.52
C ARG A 23 2.35 6.15 17.25
N ARG A 24 3.24 5.18 17.39
CA ARG A 24 4.55 5.36 18.05
C ARG A 24 5.40 6.40 17.33
N GLY A 25 5.46 6.34 15.99
CA GLY A 25 6.20 7.32 15.19
C GLY A 25 5.71 8.73 15.40
N ASN A 26 4.39 8.95 15.44
CA ASN A 26 3.82 10.26 15.71
C ASN A 26 4.08 10.72 17.14
N ALA A 27 3.97 9.86 18.15
CA ALA A 27 4.28 10.20 19.53
C ALA A 27 5.75 10.64 19.72
N ILE A 28 6.70 9.93 19.10
CA ILE A 28 8.12 10.32 19.11
C ILE A 28 8.29 11.69 18.46
N MET A 29 7.68 11.94 17.31
CA MET A 29 7.74 13.24 16.63
C MET A 29 7.33 14.39 17.56
N TYR A 30 6.28 14.19 18.37
CA TYR A 30 5.81 15.21 19.32
C TYR A 30 6.76 15.44 20.48
N SER A 31 7.42 14.39 20.98
CA SER A 31 8.36 14.50 22.09
C SER A 31 9.67 15.19 21.68
N LEU A 32 9.99 15.23 20.38
CA LEU A 32 11.23 15.85 19.90
C LEU A 32 11.17 17.38 19.92
N PRO A 33 12.31 18.05 20.20
CA PRO A 33 12.48 19.47 19.98
C PRO A 33 12.16 19.86 18.54
N VAL A 34 11.55 21.04 18.32
CA VAL A 34 11.09 21.48 16.99
C VAL A 34 12.19 21.39 15.92
N GLN A 35 13.42 21.76 16.29
CA GLN A 35 14.57 21.72 15.36
C GLN A 35 14.98 20.31 14.91
N GLU A 36 14.59 19.25 15.62
CA GLU A 36 14.93 17.87 15.31
C GLU A 36 13.81 17.16 14.52
N ARG A 37 12.61 17.71 14.54
CA ARG A 37 11.42 17.10 13.92
C ARG A 37 11.58 16.89 12.41
N ALA A 38 12.17 17.86 11.71
CA ALA A 38 12.37 17.74 10.26
C ALA A 38 13.27 16.57 9.91
N ALA A 39 14.37 16.35 10.67
CA ALA A 39 15.27 15.22 10.45
C ALA A 39 14.57 13.88 10.74
N PHE A 40 13.85 13.80 11.87
CA PHE A 40 13.11 12.58 12.24
C PHE A 40 12.02 12.25 11.19
N PHE A 41 11.29 13.28 10.74
CA PHE A 41 10.30 13.10 9.70
C PHE A 41 10.92 12.55 8.42
N GLN A 42 12.01 13.13 7.94
CA GLN A 42 12.69 12.71 6.72
C GLN A 42 13.22 11.28 6.83
N MET A 43 13.84 10.92 7.94
CA MET A 43 14.50 9.62 8.08
C MET A 43 13.52 8.47 8.32
N PHE A 44 12.46 8.71 9.09
CA PHE A 44 11.58 7.67 9.60
C PHE A 44 10.10 7.91 9.32
N LEU A 45 9.55 9.04 9.80
CA LEU A 45 8.11 9.21 9.90
C LEU A 45 7.43 9.31 8.53
N MET A 46 8.05 9.93 7.55
CA MET A 46 7.55 10.00 6.17
C MET A 46 7.30 8.60 5.58
N LYS A 47 8.23 7.68 5.77
CA LYS A 47 8.10 6.29 5.28
C LYS A 47 6.96 5.55 5.99
N ILE A 48 6.80 5.79 7.29
CA ILE A 48 5.71 5.23 8.09
C ILE A 48 4.37 5.74 7.55
N HIS A 49 4.24 7.05 7.38
CA HIS A 49 3.02 7.67 6.85
C HIS A 49 2.71 7.21 5.41
N ALA A 50 3.71 7.19 4.54
CA ALA A 50 3.53 6.70 3.17
C ALA A 50 3.02 5.26 3.13
N SER A 51 3.63 4.39 3.94
CA SER A 51 3.21 2.99 4.06
C SER A 51 1.81 2.87 4.65
N TYR A 52 1.50 3.65 5.69
CA TYR A 52 0.19 3.66 6.34
C TYR A 52 -0.92 4.03 5.35
N TYR A 53 -0.80 5.18 4.70
CA TYR A 53 -1.82 5.64 3.76
C TYR A 53 -1.95 4.72 2.54
N THR A 54 -0.84 4.23 1.97
CA THR A 54 -0.89 3.32 0.83
C THR A 54 -1.56 2.00 1.17
N ASN A 55 -1.22 1.38 2.30
CA ASN A 55 -1.84 0.10 2.67
C ASN A 55 -3.33 0.25 3.00
N HIS A 56 -3.74 1.35 3.65
CA HIS A 56 -5.17 1.62 3.89
C HIS A 56 -5.93 1.94 2.61
N GLU A 57 -5.34 2.70 1.68
CA GLU A 57 -5.93 2.98 0.36
C GLU A 57 -6.32 1.68 -0.35
N PHE A 58 -5.40 0.73 -0.46
CA PHE A 58 -5.67 -0.55 -1.12
C PHE A 58 -6.60 -1.45 -0.31
N TYR A 59 -6.46 -1.48 1.02
CA TYR A 59 -7.36 -2.24 1.88
C TYR A 59 -8.81 -1.80 1.71
N PHE A 60 -9.07 -0.50 1.72
CA PHE A 60 -10.42 0.04 1.55
C PHE A 60 -10.94 -0.16 0.12
N ALA A 61 -10.11 -0.09 -0.90
CA ALA A 61 -10.51 -0.42 -2.27
C ALA A 61 -10.92 -1.89 -2.41
N ASP A 62 -10.12 -2.81 -1.88
CA ASP A 62 -10.43 -4.24 -1.85
C ASP A 62 -11.69 -4.52 -1.01
N ARG A 63 -11.83 -3.84 0.14
CA ARG A 63 -13.00 -3.96 1.01
C ARG A 63 -14.28 -3.44 0.34
N SER A 64 -14.16 -2.35 -0.41
CA SER A 64 -15.27 -1.84 -1.22
C SER A 64 -15.75 -2.87 -2.24
N THR A 65 -14.80 -3.51 -2.94
CA THR A 65 -15.11 -4.58 -3.91
C THR A 65 -15.79 -5.76 -3.23
N LEU A 66 -15.26 -6.24 -2.13
CA LEU A 66 -15.82 -7.33 -1.34
C LEU A 66 -17.24 -7.00 -0.84
N SER A 67 -17.44 -5.80 -0.30
CA SER A 67 -18.77 -5.36 0.19
C SER A 67 -19.76 -5.24 -0.96
N TYR A 68 -19.32 -4.77 -2.14
CA TYR A 68 -20.13 -4.72 -3.35
C TYR A 68 -20.58 -6.12 -3.79
N GLU A 69 -19.66 -7.10 -3.85
CA GLU A 69 -19.95 -8.49 -4.21
C GLU A 69 -20.91 -9.16 -3.22
N ARG A 70 -20.84 -8.79 -1.95
CA ARG A 70 -21.73 -9.23 -0.88
C ARG A 70 -23.09 -8.55 -0.89
N GLY A 71 -23.26 -7.49 -1.69
CA GLY A 71 -24.48 -6.69 -1.74
C GLY A 71 -24.58 -5.63 -0.64
N ASN A 72 -23.53 -5.39 0.13
CA ASN A 72 -23.46 -4.37 1.19
C ASN A 72 -23.13 -2.99 0.57
N MET A 73 -24.07 -2.41 -0.17
CA MET A 73 -23.80 -1.25 -1.03
C MET A 73 -23.38 0.00 -0.25
N GLN A 74 -23.97 0.25 0.93
CA GLN A 74 -23.58 1.41 1.76
C GLN A 74 -22.14 1.27 2.28
N ALA A 75 -21.73 0.03 2.63
CA ALA A 75 -20.35 -0.27 3.01
C ALA A 75 -19.39 -0.06 1.82
N ALA A 76 -19.77 -0.57 0.65
CA ALA A 76 -18.97 -0.41 -0.56
C ALA A 76 -18.70 1.06 -0.90
N ASP A 77 -19.72 1.92 -0.84
CA ASP A 77 -19.59 3.35 -1.08
C ASP A 77 -18.72 4.04 -0.03
N LEU A 78 -18.90 3.71 1.26
CA LEU A 78 -18.08 4.24 2.34
C LEU A 78 -16.59 3.90 2.15
N TYR A 79 -16.28 2.65 1.79
CA TYR A 79 -14.89 2.25 1.59
C TYR A 79 -14.24 2.90 0.36
N VAL A 80 -15.00 3.25 -0.69
CA VAL A 80 -14.48 4.10 -1.77
C VAL A 80 -14.08 5.46 -1.24
N GLU A 81 -14.95 6.12 -0.46
CA GLU A 81 -14.65 7.42 0.14
C GLU A 81 -13.39 7.36 1.01
N LEU A 82 -13.25 6.29 1.82
CA LEU A 82 -12.09 6.06 2.68
C LEU A 82 -10.81 5.86 1.87
N SER A 83 -10.86 5.05 0.82
CA SER A 83 -9.71 4.80 -0.04
C SER A 83 -9.22 6.07 -0.72
N VAL A 84 -10.14 6.86 -1.30
CA VAL A 84 -9.82 8.16 -1.92
C VAL A 84 -9.20 9.12 -0.90
N LYS A 85 -9.72 9.14 0.33
CA LYS A 85 -9.18 9.98 1.40
C LYS A 85 -7.76 9.58 1.79
N MET A 86 -7.45 8.28 1.86
CA MET A 86 -6.08 7.80 2.14
C MET A 86 -5.10 8.20 1.02
N ALA A 87 -5.52 8.11 -0.23
CA ALA A 87 -4.73 8.61 -1.36
C ALA A 87 -4.46 10.12 -1.25
N ASP A 88 -5.45 10.91 -0.82
CA ASP A 88 -5.31 12.34 -0.59
C ASP A 88 -4.30 12.64 0.53
N TYR A 89 -4.39 11.96 1.68
CA TYR A 89 -3.41 12.13 2.77
C TYR A 89 -1.99 11.79 2.34
N LYS A 90 -1.80 10.72 1.59
CA LYS A 90 -0.51 10.37 1.04
C LYS A 90 0.06 11.49 0.17
N ARG A 91 -0.75 12.03 -0.73
CA ARG A 91 -0.38 13.14 -1.61
C ARG A 91 -0.01 14.40 -0.83
N ARG A 92 -0.80 14.78 0.18
CA ARG A 92 -0.51 15.93 1.05
C ARG A 92 0.78 15.76 1.82
N MET A 93 1.03 14.57 2.35
CA MET A 93 2.27 14.26 3.08
C MET A 93 3.49 14.36 2.16
N LEU A 94 3.41 13.81 0.94
CA LEU A 94 4.48 13.91 -0.06
C LEU A 94 4.72 15.37 -0.47
N HIS A 95 3.66 16.13 -0.64
CA HIS A 95 3.77 17.56 -0.93
C HIS A 95 4.43 18.32 0.22
N PHE A 96 4.04 18.05 1.47
CA PHE A 96 4.70 18.63 2.65
C PHE A 96 6.20 18.34 2.63
N TYR A 97 6.59 17.09 2.40
CA TYR A 97 7.99 16.70 2.33
C TYR A 97 8.76 17.47 1.24
N ASN A 98 8.22 17.50 0.04
CA ASN A 98 8.89 18.10 -1.10
C ASN A 98 8.94 19.66 -1.02
N ALA A 99 7.83 20.29 -0.66
CA ALA A 99 7.66 21.73 -0.86
C ALA A 99 7.76 22.57 0.43
N LYS A 100 7.48 21.98 1.61
CA LYS A 100 7.42 22.72 2.87
C LYS A 100 8.62 22.46 3.76
N MET A 101 8.99 21.19 3.90
CA MET A 101 10.04 20.78 4.81
C MET A 101 11.38 21.40 4.39
N SER A 102 12.08 22.00 5.36
CA SER A 102 13.37 22.65 5.14
C SER A 102 13.32 23.69 3.99
N GLU A 103 12.25 24.51 3.95
CA GLU A 103 12.04 25.56 2.96
C GLU A 103 12.07 25.06 1.49
N GLY A 104 11.58 23.85 1.27
CA GLY A 104 11.53 23.23 -0.06
C GLY A 104 12.87 22.67 -0.57
N LYS A 105 13.87 22.54 0.31
CA LYS A 105 15.19 21.96 -0.06
C LYS A 105 15.08 20.59 -0.74
N TRP A 106 14.07 19.82 -0.39
CA TRP A 106 13.88 18.45 -0.85
C TRP A 106 12.90 18.34 -2.03
N ASN A 107 12.57 19.47 -2.67
CA ASN A 107 11.64 19.47 -3.79
C ASN A 107 12.13 18.54 -4.92
N GLY A 108 11.24 17.69 -5.40
CA GLY A 108 11.51 16.72 -6.46
C GLY A 108 12.22 15.42 -6.02
N ILE A 109 12.63 15.27 -4.75
CA ILE A 109 13.27 14.03 -4.29
C ILE A 109 12.27 12.86 -4.20
N LEU A 110 11.08 13.12 -3.69
CA LEU A 110 10.00 12.13 -3.66
C LEU A 110 9.09 12.36 -4.87
N THR A 111 9.60 12.03 -6.03
CA THR A 111 8.79 11.91 -7.24
C THR A 111 8.37 10.44 -7.42
N PRO A 112 7.16 10.16 -7.88
CA PRO A 112 6.79 8.81 -8.23
C PRO A 112 7.72 8.28 -9.31
N GLU A 113 8.20 7.06 -9.14
CA GLU A 113 8.91 6.37 -10.21
C GLU A 113 7.94 6.14 -11.37
N SER A 114 8.39 6.43 -12.57
CA SER A 114 7.55 6.37 -13.75
C SER A 114 7.43 4.94 -14.32
N PHE A 115 8.29 4.01 -13.87
CA PHE A 115 8.26 2.66 -14.41
C PHE A 115 8.73 1.59 -13.40
N PRO A 116 7.94 0.50 -13.20
CA PRO A 116 6.52 0.43 -13.60
C PRO A 116 5.68 1.48 -12.90
N PRO A 117 4.58 1.93 -13.50
CA PRO A 117 3.70 2.91 -12.83
C PRO A 117 3.21 2.30 -11.52
N PRO A 118 3.06 3.10 -10.45
CA PRO A 118 2.54 2.60 -9.19
C PRO A 118 1.16 1.98 -9.41
N PRO A 119 0.84 0.87 -8.75
CA PRO A 119 -0.48 0.26 -8.88
C PRO A 119 -1.55 1.26 -8.44
N THR A 120 -2.66 1.28 -9.17
CA THR A 120 -3.82 2.13 -8.85
C THR A 120 -4.85 1.30 -8.11
N ALA A 121 -5.45 1.87 -7.07
CA ALA A 121 -6.57 1.24 -6.38
C ALA A 121 -7.75 1.06 -7.34
N LEU A 122 -8.30 -0.15 -7.39
CA LEU A 122 -9.41 -0.49 -8.27
C LEU A 122 -10.73 -0.45 -7.47
N TYR A 123 -11.74 0.18 -8.02
CA TYR A 123 -13.07 0.24 -7.43
C TYR A 123 -14.07 -0.56 -8.28
N PRO A 124 -15.10 -1.16 -7.65
CA PRO A 124 -16.14 -1.83 -8.40
C PRO A 124 -16.86 -0.82 -9.32
N ALA A 125 -17.21 -1.28 -10.52
CA ALA A 125 -18.02 -0.46 -11.42
C ALA A 125 -19.36 -0.13 -10.75
N ARG A 126 -19.65 1.15 -10.52
CA ARG A 126 -20.92 1.60 -9.95
C ARG A 126 -22.03 1.22 -10.92
N LYS A 127 -22.82 0.20 -10.59
CA LYS A 127 -24.08 -0.04 -11.27
C LYS A 127 -25.11 0.94 -10.71
N PRO A 128 -25.99 1.53 -11.57
CA PRO A 128 -27.09 2.33 -11.05
C PRO A 128 -27.86 1.46 -10.06
N ALA A 129 -28.13 2.03 -8.89
CA ALA A 129 -28.80 1.34 -7.79
C ALA A 129 -30.08 0.69 -8.30
N LEU A 130 -30.02 -0.60 -8.59
CA LEU A 130 -31.19 -1.45 -8.64
C LEU A 130 -31.87 -1.27 -7.28
N LYS A 131 -33.20 -1.00 -7.25
CA LYS A 131 -33.99 -0.78 -6.05
C LYS A 131 -33.44 -1.66 -4.92
N ILE A 132 -32.71 -1.02 -3.99
CA ILE A 132 -32.10 -1.70 -2.86
C ILE A 132 -33.26 -2.24 -2.03
N ALA A 133 -33.33 -3.56 -1.90
CA ALA A 133 -34.32 -4.21 -1.06
C ALA A 133 -34.20 -3.64 0.36
N GLN A 134 -35.31 -3.33 1.01
CA GLN A 134 -35.27 -2.81 2.37
C GLN A 134 -34.81 -3.91 3.32
N GLY A 135 -33.66 -3.70 3.98
CA GLY A 135 -33.33 -4.34 5.26
C GLY A 135 -32.76 -5.76 5.22
N GLY A 136 -32.21 -6.21 4.10
CA GLY A 136 -31.53 -7.51 4.07
C GLY A 136 -30.27 -7.51 4.95
N MET A 137 -30.13 -8.56 5.78
CA MET A 137 -28.95 -8.81 6.60
C MET A 137 -28.17 -9.99 6.04
N ARG A 138 -26.86 -9.85 5.92
CA ARG A 138 -25.94 -10.92 5.52
C ARG A 138 -24.99 -11.26 6.65
N ILE A 139 -24.68 -12.54 6.81
CA ILE A 139 -23.70 -13.04 7.77
C ILE A 139 -22.60 -13.74 6.98
N ASP A 140 -21.35 -13.35 7.23
CA ASP A 140 -20.15 -13.98 6.70
C ASP A 140 -19.26 -14.44 7.86
N LEU A 141 -18.83 -15.70 7.81
CA LEU A 141 -18.06 -16.31 8.89
C LEU A 141 -16.56 -16.33 8.59
N TRP A 142 -15.77 -16.43 9.64
CA TRP A 142 -14.33 -16.67 9.62
C TRP A 142 -13.94 -17.74 8.60
N ASN A 143 -12.91 -17.47 7.82
CA ASN A 143 -12.41 -18.34 6.75
C ASN A 143 -13.45 -18.73 5.68
N GLU A 144 -14.59 -18.04 5.62
CA GLU A 144 -15.72 -18.39 4.74
C GLU A 144 -16.25 -19.82 4.99
N GLU A 145 -16.08 -20.32 6.20
CA GLU A 145 -16.55 -21.61 6.62
C GLU A 145 -18.03 -21.56 7.07
N PRO A 146 -18.78 -22.66 6.95
CA PRO A 146 -20.18 -22.67 7.36
C PRO A 146 -20.37 -22.77 8.90
N THR A 147 -19.29 -22.95 9.65
CA THR A 147 -19.29 -23.14 11.11
C THR A 147 -18.07 -22.48 11.72
N LEU A 148 -18.22 -21.81 12.85
CA LEU A 148 -17.08 -21.33 13.63
C LEU A 148 -16.51 -22.52 14.42
N ARG A 149 -15.46 -23.14 13.90
CA ARG A 149 -14.73 -24.24 14.54
C ARG A 149 -13.60 -23.68 15.40
N PHE A 150 -13.46 -24.18 16.61
CA PHE A 150 -12.40 -23.84 17.56
C PHE A 150 -11.62 -25.08 17.91
N SER A 151 -10.35 -25.12 17.55
CA SER A 151 -9.41 -26.14 18.03
C SER A 151 -8.95 -25.80 19.44
N ILE A 152 -8.65 -26.81 20.26
CA ILE A 152 -8.19 -26.62 21.65
C ILE A 152 -6.89 -25.79 21.69
N HIS A 153 -5.95 -26.08 20.78
CA HIS A 153 -4.65 -25.41 20.64
C HIS A 153 -4.65 -24.34 19.53
N GLY A 154 -5.83 -24.04 18.95
CA GLY A 154 -5.99 -23.07 17.89
C GLY A 154 -6.34 -21.68 18.39
N GLN A 155 -6.84 -20.87 17.47
CA GLN A 155 -7.28 -19.51 17.76
C GLN A 155 -8.48 -19.52 18.72
N LYS A 156 -8.28 -18.91 19.90
CA LYS A 156 -9.32 -18.81 20.95
C LYS A 156 -10.39 -17.78 20.64
N GLN A 157 -10.14 -16.90 19.70
CA GLN A 157 -11.06 -15.88 19.22
C GLN A 157 -11.17 -15.95 17.71
N LYS A 158 -12.40 -16.00 17.22
CA LYS A 158 -12.76 -15.92 15.80
C LYS A 158 -13.85 -14.86 15.64
N TRP A 159 -14.32 -14.62 14.42
CA TRP A 159 -15.32 -13.60 14.18
C TRP A 159 -16.34 -14.04 13.12
N PHE A 160 -17.45 -13.34 13.11
CA PHE A 160 -18.35 -13.26 11.96
C PHE A 160 -18.71 -11.82 11.69
N GLU A 161 -19.08 -11.54 10.46
CA GLU A 161 -19.45 -10.21 9.99
C GLU A 161 -20.94 -10.14 9.71
N ILE A 162 -21.56 -9.05 10.14
CA ILE A 162 -22.97 -8.72 9.84
C ILE A 162 -22.93 -7.57 8.84
N GLY A 163 -23.45 -7.79 7.62
CA GLY A 163 -23.55 -6.79 6.56
C GLY A 163 -24.98 -6.31 6.36
N ASN A 164 -25.14 -5.02 6.11
CA ASN A 164 -26.40 -4.41 5.74
C ASN A 164 -26.51 -4.34 4.20
N GLN A 165 -27.39 -5.17 3.65
CA GLN A 165 -27.66 -5.21 2.21
C GLN A 165 -28.70 -4.18 1.76
N GLY A 166 -29.29 -3.44 2.70
CA GLY A 166 -30.32 -2.45 2.45
C GLY A 166 -29.89 -1.02 2.77
N ASN A 167 -30.84 -0.12 2.75
CA ASN A 167 -30.68 1.28 3.15
C ASN A 167 -31.05 1.49 4.62
N GLY A 168 -30.37 2.48 5.23
CA GLY A 168 -30.59 2.88 6.62
C GLY A 168 -29.94 1.93 7.62
N THR A 169 -30.44 1.90 8.84
CA THR A 169 -29.87 1.18 9.98
C THR A 169 -30.67 -0.08 10.28
N ILE A 170 -29.99 -1.17 10.61
CA ILE A 170 -30.57 -2.45 11.07
C ILE A 170 -30.25 -2.60 12.55
N PRO A 171 -31.22 -2.54 13.47
CA PRO A 171 -31.04 -2.99 14.84
C PRO A 171 -30.93 -4.52 14.88
N PHE A 172 -29.99 -5.06 15.66
CA PHE A 172 -29.79 -6.49 15.80
C PHE A 172 -29.62 -6.93 17.26
N THR A 173 -29.92 -8.19 17.53
CA THR A 173 -29.51 -8.90 18.76
C THR A 173 -28.92 -10.25 18.40
N ILE A 174 -28.03 -10.77 19.27
CA ILE A 174 -27.43 -12.08 19.15
C ILE A 174 -27.80 -12.88 20.39
N GLU A 175 -28.58 -13.91 20.21
CA GLU A 175 -28.95 -14.85 21.28
C GLU A 175 -27.97 -15.99 21.28
N VAL A 176 -27.40 -16.30 22.45
CA VAL A 176 -26.58 -17.47 22.71
C VAL A 176 -27.45 -18.54 23.31
N MET A 177 -27.30 -19.80 22.88
CA MET A 177 -28.02 -20.95 23.44
C MET A 177 -27.82 -21.04 24.96
N GLU A 178 -28.86 -21.38 25.73
CA GLU A 178 -28.86 -21.33 27.20
C GLU A 178 -27.70 -22.07 27.89
N ASP A 179 -27.27 -23.21 27.33
CA ASP A 179 -26.17 -24.02 27.89
C ASP A 179 -24.77 -23.65 27.35
N ALA A 180 -24.62 -22.49 26.71
CA ALA A 180 -23.39 -22.07 26.06
C ALA A 180 -22.72 -20.84 26.71
N ASP A 181 -22.69 -20.84 28.06
CA ASP A 181 -22.02 -19.82 28.89
C ASP A 181 -20.50 -19.73 28.68
N TRP A 182 -19.94 -20.69 27.95
CA TRP A 182 -18.54 -20.74 27.54
C TRP A 182 -18.22 -19.91 26.28
N ILE A 183 -19.24 -19.30 25.66
CA ILE A 183 -19.06 -18.40 24.52
C ILE A 183 -19.19 -16.96 24.99
N ILE A 184 -18.17 -16.14 24.64
CA ILE A 184 -18.17 -14.68 24.85
C ILE A 184 -18.26 -14.00 23.49
N LEU A 185 -19.15 -13.01 23.39
CA LEU A 185 -19.28 -12.13 22.24
C LEU A 185 -18.73 -10.74 22.58
N SER A 186 -18.09 -10.07 21.61
CA SER A 186 -17.69 -8.66 21.79
C SER A 186 -18.90 -7.74 21.94
N GLU A 187 -20.01 -8.10 21.34
CA GLU A 187 -21.28 -7.35 21.39
C GLU A 187 -22.44 -8.32 21.15
N SER A 188 -23.49 -8.23 21.92
CA SER A 188 -24.68 -9.08 21.77
C SER A 188 -25.89 -8.34 21.21
N GLU A 189 -25.86 -7.02 21.14
CA GLU A 189 -26.90 -6.18 20.56
C GLU A 189 -26.31 -4.89 19.98
N GLY A 190 -26.97 -4.27 19.06
CA GLY A 190 -26.51 -3.02 18.48
C GLY A 190 -27.26 -2.62 17.21
N SER A 191 -26.64 -1.79 16.40
CA SER A 191 -27.18 -1.38 15.13
C SER A 191 -26.10 -1.32 14.05
N ILE A 192 -26.48 -1.60 12.81
CA ILE A 192 -25.58 -1.68 11.66
C ILE A 192 -26.11 -0.75 10.57
N GLN A 193 -25.27 0.19 10.17
CA GLN A 193 -25.52 1.01 8.98
C GLN A 193 -24.84 0.41 7.74
N THR A 194 -23.63 -0.04 7.89
CA THR A 194 -22.78 -0.62 6.81
C THR A 194 -22.54 -2.10 7.07
N GLU A 195 -21.52 -2.42 7.83
CA GLU A 195 -21.17 -3.77 8.28
C GLU A 195 -20.50 -3.71 9.65
N LYS A 196 -20.52 -4.83 10.37
CA LYS A 196 -19.93 -4.94 11.70
C LYS A 196 -19.36 -6.33 11.91
N ARG A 197 -18.19 -6.40 12.51
CA ARG A 197 -17.55 -7.65 12.91
C ARG A 197 -17.81 -7.91 14.39
N ILE A 198 -18.30 -9.10 14.68
CA ILE A 198 -18.53 -9.59 16.05
C ILE A 198 -17.48 -10.64 16.37
N LEU A 199 -16.71 -10.39 17.43
CA LEU A 199 -15.74 -11.35 17.92
C LEU A 199 -16.44 -12.40 18.77
N VAL A 200 -16.06 -13.66 18.56
CA VAL A 200 -16.54 -14.83 19.29
C VAL A 200 -15.34 -15.47 19.95
N SER A 201 -15.33 -15.54 21.26
CA SER A 201 -14.29 -16.19 22.04
C SER A 201 -14.84 -17.42 22.78
N VAL A 202 -14.02 -18.45 22.93
CA VAL A 202 -14.33 -19.66 23.68
C VAL A 202 -13.52 -19.68 24.98
N ILE A 203 -14.21 -19.70 26.11
CA ILE A 203 -13.58 -19.86 27.42
C ILE A 203 -13.18 -21.32 27.59
N ASP A 204 -11.94 -21.57 27.99
CA ASP A 204 -11.40 -22.89 28.30
C ASP A 204 -11.83 -23.98 27.27
N PRO A 205 -11.24 -23.97 26.06
CA PRO A 205 -11.57 -24.93 25.02
C PRO A 205 -11.38 -26.40 25.45
N TYR A 206 -10.45 -26.66 26.40
CA TYR A 206 -10.20 -28.00 26.93
C TYR A 206 -11.44 -28.56 27.65
N LYS A 207 -12.04 -27.74 28.51
CA LYS A 207 -13.23 -28.13 29.27
C LYS A 207 -14.47 -28.36 28.39
N HIS A 208 -14.48 -27.70 27.24
CA HIS A 208 -15.62 -27.69 26.32
C HIS A 208 -15.37 -28.51 25.04
N ALA A 209 -14.30 -29.32 25.00
CA ALA A 209 -13.94 -30.16 23.87
C ALA A 209 -15.12 -31.02 23.37
N GLY A 210 -15.39 -31.00 22.10
CA GLY A 210 -16.48 -31.73 21.45
C GLY A 210 -17.85 -31.09 21.60
N LYS A 211 -18.01 -29.97 22.32
CA LYS A 211 -19.29 -29.27 22.45
C LYS A 211 -19.64 -28.48 21.19
N THR A 212 -20.93 -28.31 20.99
CA THR A 212 -21.50 -27.43 19.95
C THR A 212 -22.54 -26.51 20.56
N ALA A 213 -22.64 -25.30 20.03
CA ALA A 213 -23.68 -24.35 20.39
C ALA A 213 -24.19 -23.62 19.14
N GLN A 214 -25.28 -22.90 19.28
CA GLN A 214 -25.86 -22.06 18.25
C GLN A 214 -25.95 -20.62 18.75
N LEU A 215 -25.51 -19.68 17.94
CA LEU A 215 -25.82 -18.27 18.05
C LEU A 215 -26.95 -17.96 17.06
N THR A 216 -27.87 -17.10 17.45
CA THR A 216 -28.94 -16.64 16.54
C THR A 216 -28.89 -15.12 16.43
N VAL A 217 -28.47 -14.62 15.25
CA VAL A 217 -28.48 -13.20 14.96
C VAL A 217 -29.87 -12.79 14.45
N ARG A 218 -30.56 -11.90 15.17
CA ARG A 218 -31.89 -11.38 14.81
C ARG A 218 -31.79 -9.99 14.24
N ASN A 219 -32.44 -9.79 13.12
CA ASN A 219 -32.67 -8.48 12.50
C ASN A 219 -34.03 -7.96 12.94
N HIS A 220 -34.06 -6.86 13.70
CA HIS A 220 -35.30 -6.27 14.20
C HIS A 220 -36.01 -5.36 13.19
N LYS A 221 -35.43 -5.15 12.01
CA LYS A 221 -36.06 -4.34 10.94
C LYS A 221 -37.03 -5.16 10.08
N ASP A 222 -36.65 -6.37 9.74
CA ASP A 222 -37.44 -7.28 8.90
C ASP A 222 -37.84 -8.58 9.61
N MET A 223 -37.47 -8.71 10.90
CA MET A 223 -37.76 -9.87 11.79
C MET A 223 -37.13 -11.18 11.30
N THR A 224 -36.10 -11.14 10.46
CA THR A 224 -35.35 -12.33 10.04
C THR A 224 -34.33 -12.74 11.10
N SER A 225 -33.95 -14.01 11.07
CA SER A 225 -32.92 -14.57 11.98
C SER A 225 -31.99 -15.50 11.23
N VAL A 226 -30.70 -15.41 11.52
CA VAL A 226 -29.65 -16.26 10.93
C VAL A 226 -28.97 -17.05 12.04
N PRO A 227 -29.01 -18.41 12.00
CA PRO A 227 -28.30 -19.24 12.95
C PRO A 227 -26.83 -19.36 12.55
N ILE A 228 -25.93 -19.33 13.53
CA ILE A 228 -24.49 -19.56 13.39
C ILE A 228 -24.12 -20.73 14.30
N LYS A 229 -23.55 -21.78 13.72
CA LYS A 229 -23.05 -22.92 14.50
C LYS A 229 -21.65 -22.60 15.02
N VAL A 230 -21.43 -22.82 16.32
CA VAL A 230 -20.14 -22.78 17.00
C VAL A 230 -19.79 -24.18 17.45
N GLN A 231 -18.56 -24.63 17.18
CA GLN A 231 -18.11 -25.97 17.53
C GLN A 231 -16.70 -25.91 18.10
N VAL A 232 -16.50 -26.55 19.27
CA VAL A 232 -15.18 -26.86 19.80
C VAL A 232 -14.82 -28.28 19.37
N GLU A 233 -13.67 -28.45 18.75
CA GLU A 233 -13.19 -29.74 18.27
C GLU A 233 -12.92 -30.69 19.45
N LYS A 234 -12.93 -31.99 19.17
CA LYS A 234 -12.45 -32.97 20.14
C LYS A 234 -10.94 -32.84 20.27
N GLY A 235 -10.45 -32.73 21.49
CA GLY A 235 -9.04 -32.65 21.74
C GLY A 235 -8.29 -33.93 21.36
N VAL A 236 -7.03 -33.75 20.97
CA VAL A 236 -6.05 -34.83 20.90
C VAL A 236 -5.22 -34.80 22.18
N ASN A 237 -4.84 -35.94 22.67
CA ASN A 237 -4.05 -36.02 23.91
C ASN A 237 -2.58 -35.70 23.60
N VAL A 238 -2.17 -34.44 23.78
CA VAL A 238 -0.79 -34.04 23.73
C VAL A 238 -0.11 -34.43 25.04
N PRO A 239 1.04 -35.14 25.00
CA PRO A 239 1.74 -35.50 26.24
C PRO A 239 2.13 -34.26 27.06
N GLU A 240 1.95 -34.30 28.38
CA GLU A 240 2.32 -33.20 29.29
C GLU A 240 3.81 -32.88 29.25
N THR A 241 4.64 -33.83 28.80
CA THR A 241 6.09 -33.69 28.66
C THR A 241 6.51 -33.14 27.28
N PHE A 242 5.56 -32.89 26.39
CA PHE A 242 5.84 -32.34 25.08
C PHE A 242 6.06 -30.84 25.21
N TYR A 243 7.16 -30.39 24.57
CA TYR A 243 7.48 -28.98 24.38
C TYR A 243 7.65 -28.76 22.88
N GLY A 244 6.91 -27.84 22.29
CA GLY A 244 6.99 -27.59 20.85
C GLY A 244 5.67 -27.05 20.29
N HIS A 245 5.61 -26.96 18.97
CA HIS A 245 4.48 -26.39 18.25
C HIS A 245 3.39 -27.44 17.98
N ILE A 246 2.15 -27.11 18.30
CA ILE A 246 1.02 -28.05 18.19
C ILE A 246 0.19 -27.71 16.94
N GLU A 247 -0.15 -28.74 16.18
CA GLU A 247 -1.09 -28.64 15.07
C GLU A 247 -2.47 -28.17 15.56
N ALA A 248 -3.00 -27.13 14.93
CA ALA A 248 -4.34 -26.63 15.14
C ALA A 248 -4.86 -25.90 13.90
N ASP A 249 -6.17 -25.81 13.74
CA ASP A 249 -6.81 -25.09 12.64
C ASP A 249 -6.31 -25.51 11.23
N GLY A 250 -5.86 -26.78 11.07
CA GLY A 250 -5.38 -27.37 9.81
C GLY A 250 -3.93 -27.01 9.42
N TYR A 251 -3.10 -26.57 10.37
CA TYR A 251 -1.69 -26.26 10.12
C TYR A 251 -0.82 -26.31 11.38
N VAL A 252 0.51 -26.37 11.16
CA VAL A 252 1.55 -25.96 12.13
C VAL A 252 2.32 -24.79 11.56
N SER A 253 2.23 -23.62 12.19
CA SER A 253 2.87 -22.38 11.73
C SER A 253 3.92 -21.92 12.73
N ILE A 254 5.18 -21.85 12.30
CA ILE A 254 6.35 -21.72 13.17
C ILE A 254 7.16 -20.48 12.75
N PRO A 255 7.30 -19.44 13.57
CA PRO A 255 8.30 -18.40 13.35
C PRO A 255 9.71 -19.01 13.37
N ALA A 256 10.57 -18.66 12.43
CA ALA A 256 11.89 -19.28 12.33
C ALA A 256 12.76 -19.08 13.60
N ALA A 257 12.56 -17.99 14.33
CA ALA A 257 13.24 -17.73 15.59
C ALA A 257 12.71 -18.55 16.80
N SER A 258 11.56 -19.23 16.64
CA SER A 258 10.97 -20.08 17.69
C SER A 258 11.49 -21.53 17.60
N TYR A 259 12.79 -21.69 17.41
CA TYR A 259 13.41 -23.00 17.38
C TYR A 259 13.59 -23.60 18.78
N ASP A 260 13.48 -24.93 18.88
CA ASP A 260 13.73 -25.68 20.11
C ASP A 260 15.20 -26.09 20.21
N HIS A 261 15.87 -26.30 19.07
CA HIS A 261 17.24 -26.75 18.96
C HIS A 261 18.00 -25.87 17.98
N ASN A 262 19.17 -25.35 18.40
CA ASN A 262 20.15 -24.72 17.52
C ASN A 262 21.46 -25.52 17.66
N VAL A 263 21.65 -26.45 16.72
CA VAL A 263 22.71 -27.44 16.79
C VAL A 263 23.86 -27.02 15.87
N PRO A 264 25.09 -26.84 16.42
CA PRO A 264 26.26 -26.55 15.61
C PRO A 264 26.60 -27.75 14.73
N GLY A 265 27.33 -27.50 13.65
CA GLY A 265 27.90 -28.59 12.83
C GLY A 265 28.86 -29.48 13.59
N VAL A 266 29.09 -30.67 13.06
CA VAL A 266 29.98 -31.69 13.72
C VAL A 266 31.40 -31.21 13.90
N ASP A 267 31.88 -30.25 13.12
CA ASP A 267 33.22 -29.67 13.25
C ASP A 267 33.19 -28.46 14.19
N SER A 268 33.71 -28.61 15.39
CA SER A 268 33.75 -27.57 16.42
C SER A 268 34.65 -26.37 16.08
N THR A 269 35.48 -26.47 15.05
CA THR A 269 36.33 -25.38 14.57
C THR A 269 35.61 -24.47 13.61
N ASP A 270 34.49 -24.92 13.08
CA ASP A 270 33.63 -24.21 12.15
C ASP A 270 32.68 -23.28 12.93
N LYS A 271 32.81 -21.98 12.68
CA LYS A 271 31.92 -20.96 13.27
C LYS A 271 30.59 -20.82 12.53
N SER A 272 30.27 -21.74 11.63
CA SER A 272 29.03 -21.77 10.88
C SER A 272 27.84 -22.12 11.78
N GLY A 273 26.74 -21.48 11.57
CA GLY A 273 25.51 -21.73 12.32
C GLY A 273 24.38 -20.78 11.92
N TRP A 274 23.28 -20.93 12.60
CA TRP A 274 22.15 -20.06 12.44
C TRP A 274 22.17 -18.94 13.48
N VAL A 275 21.98 -17.70 13.03
CA VAL A 275 21.94 -16.51 13.87
C VAL A 275 20.61 -15.77 13.71
N ALA A 276 20.09 -15.27 14.82
CA ALA A 276 18.90 -14.45 14.79
C ALA A 276 19.23 -13.02 14.34
N ILE A 277 18.39 -12.45 13.48
CA ILE A 277 18.45 -11.05 13.07
C ILE A 277 17.21 -10.35 13.62
N PRO A 278 17.34 -9.64 14.75
CA PRO A 278 16.23 -8.94 15.38
C PRO A 278 15.63 -7.88 14.44
N GLY A 279 14.32 -7.71 14.50
CA GLY A 279 13.60 -6.70 13.72
C GLY A 279 13.47 -7.01 12.23
N MET A 280 14.03 -8.10 11.72
CA MET A 280 13.86 -8.55 10.34
C MET A 280 12.73 -9.57 10.17
N ALA A 281 11.83 -9.69 11.12
CA ALA A 281 10.70 -10.59 10.94
C ALA A 281 9.60 -9.91 10.11
N ARG A 282 9.07 -10.67 9.16
CA ARG A 282 7.87 -10.25 8.41
C ARG A 282 6.61 -10.29 9.27
N TYR A 283 6.64 -11.06 10.36
CA TYR A 283 5.52 -11.35 11.26
C TYR A 283 5.84 -10.95 12.70
N GLU A 284 6.71 -11.67 13.37
CA GLU A 284 7.03 -11.50 14.78
C GLU A 284 8.48 -11.86 15.06
N GLY A 285 9.12 -11.14 15.96
CA GLY A 285 10.44 -11.46 16.47
C GLY A 285 11.58 -11.20 15.49
N ALA A 286 12.29 -12.25 15.15
CA ALA A 286 13.51 -12.23 14.35
C ALA A 286 13.44 -13.18 13.17
N ALA A 287 14.18 -12.90 12.11
CA ALA A 287 14.51 -13.89 11.07
C ALA A 287 15.75 -14.69 11.50
N MET A 288 15.89 -15.91 10.96
CA MET A 288 17.08 -16.74 11.15
C MET A 288 17.92 -16.73 9.89
N MET A 289 19.20 -16.35 10.02
CA MET A 289 20.13 -16.29 8.90
C MET A 289 21.25 -17.33 9.07
N ALA A 290 21.55 -18.03 7.98
CA ALA A 290 22.69 -18.91 7.89
C ALA A 290 23.99 -18.11 7.84
N TRP A 291 24.88 -18.28 8.82
CA TRP A 291 26.14 -17.57 8.94
C TRP A 291 27.32 -18.53 8.95
N SER A 292 28.30 -18.36 8.07
CA SER A 292 29.45 -19.23 7.98
C SER A 292 30.79 -18.57 8.35
N GLY A 293 30.80 -17.25 8.53
CA GLY A 293 32.05 -16.50 8.66
C GLY A 293 32.86 -16.42 7.37
N GLU A 294 32.55 -17.23 6.36
CA GLU A 294 33.16 -17.26 5.04
C GLU A 294 32.10 -17.37 3.96
N LEU A 295 32.38 -16.79 2.79
CA LEU A 295 31.43 -16.76 1.64
C LEU A 295 31.55 -18.05 0.81
N ARG A 296 31.37 -19.20 1.45
CA ARG A 296 31.43 -20.52 0.77
C ARG A 296 30.39 -21.48 1.35
N PRO A 297 29.84 -22.38 0.52
CA PRO A 297 28.97 -23.44 1.01
C PRO A 297 29.77 -24.43 1.88
N LEU A 298 29.05 -25.11 2.77
CA LEU A 298 29.67 -26.17 3.58
C LEU A 298 29.93 -27.40 2.71
N ALA A 299 31.14 -27.95 2.77
CA ALA A 299 31.60 -29.05 1.95
C ALA A 299 31.62 -30.40 2.72
N ARG A 300 30.49 -30.74 3.34
CA ARG A 300 30.33 -32.01 4.09
C ARG A 300 28.96 -32.66 3.78
N GLU A 301 28.73 -33.85 4.32
CA GLU A 301 27.41 -34.49 4.22
C GLU A 301 26.35 -33.63 4.93
N LEU A 302 25.20 -33.43 4.30
CA LEU A 302 24.15 -32.52 4.75
C LEU A 302 23.70 -32.78 6.20
N LYS A 303 23.58 -34.05 6.61
CA LYS A 303 23.20 -34.43 7.98
C LYS A 303 24.20 -33.96 9.08
N ASN A 304 25.44 -33.58 8.68
CA ASN A 304 26.47 -33.10 9.59
C ASN A 304 26.57 -31.56 9.61
N HIS A 305 25.70 -30.87 8.87
CA HIS A 305 25.65 -29.41 8.85
C HIS A 305 24.98 -28.88 10.12
N PRO A 306 25.25 -27.61 10.49
CA PRO A 306 24.47 -26.94 11.53
C PRO A 306 22.98 -26.92 11.17
N TYR A 307 22.10 -27.11 12.15
CA TYR A 307 20.67 -27.07 11.90
C TYR A 307 19.87 -26.41 13.03
N LEU A 308 18.71 -25.84 12.66
CA LEU A 308 17.64 -25.51 13.59
C LEU A 308 16.66 -26.67 13.65
N GLY A 309 16.26 -27.06 14.85
CA GLY A 309 15.24 -28.07 15.08
C GLY A 309 13.99 -27.47 15.73
N TYR A 310 12.84 -27.90 15.27
CA TYR A 310 11.53 -27.47 15.76
C TYR A 310 10.73 -28.71 16.15
N ASP A 311 10.41 -28.83 17.43
CA ASP A 311 9.56 -29.91 17.92
C ASP A 311 8.10 -29.61 17.54
N ILE A 312 7.45 -30.55 16.90
CA ILE A 312 6.08 -30.43 16.42
C ILE A 312 5.22 -31.60 16.86
N PHE A 313 3.96 -31.36 17.11
CA PHE A 313 2.96 -32.40 17.38
C PHE A 313 1.90 -32.40 16.29
N LEU A 314 1.77 -33.51 15.57
CA LEU A 314 0.77 -33.73 14.53
C LEU A 314 -0.41 -34.54 15.06
N LYS A 315 -1.63 -34.07 14.83
CA LYS A 315 -2.86 -34.73 15.26
C LYS A 315 -3.12 -36.02 14.48
N GLU A 316 -2.89 -35.96 13.18
CA GLU A 316 -3.18 -37.04 12.25
C GLU A 316 -1.94 -37.41 11.45
N ALA A 317 -1.92 -38.64 10.96
CA ALA A 317 -0.86 -39.11 10.05
C ALA A 317 -1.17 -38.68 8.61
N GLY A 318 -0.13 -38.32 7.85
CA GLY A 318 -0.31 -37.92 6.47
C GLY A 318 0.99 -37.60 5.75
N GLN A 319 0.83 -37.27 4.49
CA GLN A 319 1.88 -36.63 3.70
C GLN A 319 1.53 -35.15 3.60
N PHE A 320 2.43 -34.29 4.03
CA PHE A 320 2.16 -32.87 4.22
C PHE A 320 3.11 -32.02 3.37
N THR A 321 2.63 -30.84 2.97
CA THR A 321 3.44 -29.82 2.31
C THR A 321 4.00 -28.83 3.33
N LEU A 322 5.29 -28.64 3.33
CA LEU A 322 5.98 -27.58 4.07
C LEU A 322 6.13 -26.33 3.18
N GLU A 323 5.56 -25.22 3.58
CA GLU A 323 5.79 -23.90 2.97
C GLU A 323 6.82 -23.14 3.78
N ILE A 324 7.84 -22.62 3.11
CA ILE A 324 8.97 -21.91 3.71
C ILE A 324 8.92 -20.46 3.22
N HIS A 325 8.85 -19.53 4.16
CA HIS A 325 8.91 -18.11 3.86
C HIS A 325 10.33 -17.59 4.05
N ARG A 326 10.98 -17.24 2.95
CA ARG A 326 12.35 -16.75 2.91
C ARG A 326 12.41 -15.27 2.56
N PHE A 327 13.34 -14.53 3.16
CA PHE A 327 13.71 -13.21 2.66
C PHE A 327 14.64 -13.32 1.46
N LEU A 328 14.55 -12.35 0.56
CA LEU A 328 15.48 -12.22 -0.54
C LEU A 328 16.84 -11.77 -0.02
N THR A 329 17.83 -12.61 -0.20
CA THR A 329 19.21 -12.33 0.12
C THR A 329 20.08 -12.54 -1.10
N LEU A 330 21.23 -11.86 -1.13
CA LEU A 330 22.16 -11.99 -2.23
C LEU A 330 22.71 -13.41 -2.31
N ASN A 331 22.91 -13.86 -3.52
CA ASN A 331 23.50 -15.12 -3.87
C ASN A 331 25.05 -15.01 -3.72
N SER A 332 25.57 -15.30 -2.53
CA SER A 332 26.98 -15.13 -2.22
C SER A 332 27.89 -16.26 -2.78
N THR A 333 27.30 -17.39 -3.16
CA THR A 333 28.02 -18.59 -3.66
C THR A 333 27.59 -19.05 -5.04
N GLY A 334 26.72 -18.29 -5.72
CA GLY A 334 26.08 -18.70 -6.96
C GLY A 334 24.80 -19.53 -6.75
N ASN A 335 24.48 -19.89 -5.51
CA ASN A 335 23.30 -20.66 -5.14
C ASN A 335 22.71 -20.16 -3.82
N ILE A 336 21.43 -20.49 -3.58
CA ILE A 336 20.71 -20.26 -2.33
C ILE A 336 20.10 -21.59 -1.93
N ARG A 337 20.84 -22.38 -1.17
CA ARG A 337 20.49 -23.77 -0.80
C ARG A 337 20.48 -23.94 0.71
N PHE A 338 19.59 -24.80 1.16
CA PHE A 338 19.50 -25.29 2.52
C PHE A 338 18.89 -26.70 2.54
N GLY A 339 18.94 -27.40 3.66
CA GLY A 339 18.40 -28.74 3.77
C GLY A 339 17.15 -28.80 4.64
N ILE A 340 16.23 -29.68 4.32
CA ILE A 340 15.03 -29.99 5.12
C ILE A 340 15.07 -31.45 5.52
N GLY A 341 14.90 -31.74 6.80
CA GLY A 341 14.75 -33.09 7.31
C GLY A 341 13.65 -33.18 8.38
N VAL A 342 13.11 -34.36 8.55
CA VAL A 342 12.18 -34.63 9.67
C VAL A 342 12.71 -35.89 10.39
N ASP A 343 12.82 -35.80 11.70
CA ASP A 343 13.36 -36.86 12.55
C ASP A 343 14.77 -37.31 12.08
N ASP A 344 14.94 -38.58 11.85
CA ASP A 344 16.19 -39.20 11.35
C ASP A 344 16.15 -39.51 9.85
N THR A 345 15.18 -38.97 9.12
CA THR A 345 15.11 -39.15 7.67
C THR A 345 16.28 -38.44 6.96
N ALA A 346 16.65 -38.92 5.77
CA ALA A 346 17.66 -38.26 4.97
C ALA A 346 17.22 -36.86 4.58
N PRO A 347 18.04 -35.81 4.85
CA PRO A 347 17.66 -34.45 4.49
C PRO A 347 17.51 -34.24 2.99
N ILE A 348 16.51 -33.50 2.59
CA ILE A 348 16.23 -33.05 1.23
C ILE A 348 16.95 -31.72 1.00
N LEU A 349 17.78 -31.62 -0.04
CA LEU A 349 18.38 -30.37 -0.46
C LEU A 349 17.33 -29.52 -1.20
N VAL A 350 17.14 -28.30 -0.73
CA VAL A 350 16.24 -27.31 -1.32
C VAL A 350 17.04 -26.17 -1.91
N GLU A 351 16.72 -25.78 -3.13
CA GLU A 351 17.38 -24.67 -3.81
C GLU A 351 16.34 -23.64 -4.24
N SER A 352 16.61 -22.37 -3.97
CA SER A 352 15.75 -21.27 -4.38
C SER A 352 15.91 -21.00 -5.89
N GLU A 353 14.79 -20.84 -6.58
CA GLU A 353 14.75 -20.36 -7.96
C GLU A 353 14.98 -18.83 -8.06
N THR A 354 14.72 -18.11 -6.97
CA THR A 354 14.87 -16.65 -6.88
C THR A 354 16.31 -16.28 -6.45
N ARG A 355 17.27 -16.58 -7.30
CA ARG A 355 18.70 -16.38 -7.04
C ARG A 355 19.38 -15.33 -7.92
N ASP A 356 18.67 -14.82 -8.92
CA ASP A 356 19.21 -13.89 -9.91
C ASP A 356 18.17 -12.77 -10.15
N GLU A 357 18.60 -11.52 -10.01
CA GLU A 357 17.75 -10.35 -10.20
C GLU A 357 17.21 -10.19 -11.64
N TRP A 358 17.77 -10.89 -12.58
CA TRP A 358 17.32 -10.90 -13.98
C TRP A 358 16.23 -11.92 -14.27
N LEU A 359 15.94 -12.83 -13.35
CA LEU A 359 14.86 -13.80 -13.47
C LEU A 359 13.52 -13.14 -13.05
N GLY A 360 12.45 -13.45 -13.79
CA GLY A 360 11.11 -12.93 -13.52
C GLY A 360 10.62 -13.21 -12.08
N THR A 361 11.01 -14.35 -11.51
CA THR A 361 10.71 -14.74 -10.12
C THR A 361 11.32 -13.77 -9.09
N TRP A 362 12.46 -13.15 -9.37
CA TRP A 362 13.06 -12.14 -8.50
C TRP A 362 12.17 -10.93 -8.31
N GLN A 363 11.67 -10.37 -9.41
CA GLN A 363 10.83 -9.17 -9.38
C GLN A 363 9.54 -9.41 -8.58
N GLU A 364 8.89 -10.55 -8.80
CA GLU A 364 7.69 -10.92 -8.04
C GLU A 364 7.99 -11.07 -6.55
N SER A 365 9.09 -11.72 -6.21
CA SER A 365 9.52 -11.92 -4.82
C SER A 365 9.92 -10.62 -4.13
N VAL A 366 10.48 -9.64 -4.85
CA VAL A 366 10.73 -8.28 -4.35
C VAL A 366 9.41 -7.58 -4.01
N PHE A 367 8.42 -7.62 -4.91
CA PHE A 367 7.10 -7.03 -4.65
C PHE A 367 6.38 -7.70 -3.46
N ASN A 368 6.55 -9.01 -3.30
CA ASN A 368 6.00 -9.75 -2.17
C ASN A 368 6.82 -9.62 -0.88
N ASN A 369 7.97 -8.93 -0.93
CA ASN A 369 8.93 -8.82 0.17
C ASN A 369 9.36 -10.19 0.72
N GLY A 370 9.56 -11.14 -0.14
CA GLY A 370 9.99 -12.50 0.20
C GLY A 370 9.55 -13.54 -0.82
N GLU A 371 10.14 -14.69 -0.71
CA GLU A 371 9.84 -15.87 -1.51
C GLU A 371 9.12 -16.92 -0.65
N LYS A 372 8.19 -17.63 -1.27
CA LYS A 372 7.57 -18.82 -0.70
C LYS A 372 8.00 -20.04 -1.47
N MET A 373 8.60 -20.97 -0.76
CA MET A 373 9.06 -22.24 -1.31
C MET A 373 8.20 -23.36 -0.73
N ARG A 374 7.94 -24.41 -1.51
CA ARG A 374 7.15 -25.56 -1.07
C ARG A 374 7.96 -26.84 -1.22
N VAL A 375 7.89 -27.69 -0.21
CA VAL A 375 8.58 -28.97 -0.14
C VAL A 375 7.59 -30.03 0.36
N GLU A 376 7.46 -31.13 -0.38
CA GLU A 376 6.70 -32.28 0.09
C GLU A 376 7.51 -33.03 1.15
N LEU A 377 6.95 -33.14 2.36
CA LEU A 377 7.54 -33.91 3.44
C LEU A 377 7.31 -35.42 3.23
N PRO A 378 8.16 -36.30 3.80
CA PRO A 378 7.85 -37.73 3.82
C PRO A 378 6.53 -37.97 4.57
N TYR A 379 5.97 -39.16 4.42
CA TYR A 379 4.80 -39.55 5.23
C TYR A 379 5.16 -39.55 6.72
N LEU A 380 4.40 -38.80 7.52
CA LEU A 380 4.57 -38.65 8.96
C LEU A 380 3.43 -39.35 9.70
N ALA A 381 3.73 -39.99 10.81
CA ALA A 381 2.70 -40.52 11.71
C ALA A 381 2.04 -39.40 12.51
N SER A 382 0.93 -39.70 13.20
CA SER A 382 0.47 -38.78 14.25
C SER A 382 1.40 -38.84 15.47
N GLY A 383 1.62 -37.71 16.14
CA GLY A 383 2.46 -37.62 17.31
C GLY A 383 3.62 -36.61 17.16
N ILE A 384 4.69 -36.86 17.89
CA ILE A 384 5.84 -35.94 18.02
C ILE A 384 6.82 -36.17 16.88
N HIS A 385 7.27 -35.07 16.25
CA HIS A 385 8.30 -35.05 15.23
C HIS A 385 9.24 -33.88 15.46
N VAL A 386 10.44 -33.91 14.82
CA VAL A 386 11.40 -32.81 14.82
C VAL A 386 11.64 -32.37 13.36
N LEU A 387 11.16 -31.19 13.00
CA LEU A 387 11.49 -30.55 11.73
C LEU A 387 12.88 -29.94 11.83
N LYS A 388 13.80 -30.29 10.92
CA LYS A 388 15.20 -29.84 10.92
C LYS A 388 15.51 -29.04 9.69
N ILE A 389 16.14 -27.87 9.86
CA ILE A 389 16.56 -26.96 8.77
C ILE A 389 18.06 -26.85 8.79
N TYR A 390 18.70 -27.46 7.80
CA TYR A 390 20.15 -27.54 7.70
C TYR A 390 20.73 -26.37 6.90
N MET A 391 21.77 -25.74 7.43
CA MET A 391 22.53 -24.73 6.72
C MET A 391 23.33 -25.35 5.56
N VAL A 392 23.31 -24.72 4.38
CA VAL A 392 24.18 -25.09 3.24
C VAL A 392 24.92 -23.86 2.73
N ASP A 393 24.22 -22.92 2.13
CA ASP A 393 24.82 -21.68 1.67
C ASP A 393 24.69 -20.58 2.73
N PRO A 394 25.68 -19.69 2.86
CA PRO A 394 25.61 -18.56 3.79
C PRO A 394 24.55 -17.54 3.34
N TYR A 395 24.07 -16.74 4.30
CA TYR A 395 23.09 -15.66 4.14
C TYR A 395 21.70 -16.10 3.73
N VAL A 396 21.39 -17.40 3.62
CA VAL A 396 20.00 -17.86 3.53
C VAL A 396 19.25 -17.38 4.76
N THR A 397 18.22 -16.57 4.56
CA THR A 397 17.48 -15.94 5.64
C THR A 397 16.03 -16.39 5.60
N ILE A 398 15.58 -17.05 6.67
CA ILE A 398 14.25 -17.65 6.76
C ILE A 398 13.46 -16.95 7.85
N ASN A 399 12.19 -16.74 7.58
CA ASN A 399 11.29 -16.04 8.48
C ASN A 399 10.26 -16.97 9.14
N LYS A 400 9.71 -17.93 8.39
CA LYS A 400 8.58 -18.75 8.85
C LYS A 400 8.51 -20.09 8.12
N PHE A 401 8.01 -21.09 8.83
CA PHE A 401 7.64 -22.39 8.30
C PHE A 401 6.15 -22.64 8.52
N VAL A 402 5.48 -23.26 7.55
CA VAL A 402 4.09 -23.69 7.70
C VAL A 402 3.94 -25.10 7.14
N ILE A 403 3.53 -26.03 7.99
CA ILE A 403 3.11 -27.35 7.57
C ILE A 403 1.60 -27.31 7.45
N TYR A 404 1.05 -27.49 6.25
CA TYR A 404 -0.38 -27.58 6.04
C TYR A 404 -0.84 -29.02 6.18
N THR A 405 -1.77 -29.25 7.10
CA THR A 405 -2.38 -30.55 7.39
C THR A 405 -3.78 -30.68 6.80
N GLU A 406 -4.40 -29.56 6.45
CA GLU A 406 -5.62 -29.48 5.66
C GLU A 406 -5.40 -28.56 4.45
N GLU A 407 -6.30 -28.62 3.45
CA GLU A 407 -6.28 -27.70 2.31
C GLU A 407 -6.48 -26.25 2.78
N GLN A 408 -5.53 -25.40 2.49
CA GLN A 408 -5.54 -23.99 2.89
C GLN A 408 -5.79 -23.07 1.73
N LYS A 409 -6.51 -21.99 2.00
CA LYS A 409 -6.69 -20.90 1.04
C LYS A 409 -5.42 -20.10 0.86
N THR A 410 -5.23 -19.54 -0.33
CA THR A 410 -4.07 -18.72 -0.67
C THR A 410 -3.93 -17.52 0.27
N SER A 411 -2.76 -17.33 0.81
CA SER A 411 -2.39 -16.25 1.73
C SER A 411 -1.02 -15.71 1.40
N ASN A 412 -0.75 -14.44 1.64
CA ASN A 412 0.58 -13.86 1.47
C ASN A 412 1.42 -14.02 2.74
N LEU A 413 0.83 -13.78 3.91
CA LEU A 413 1.53 -13.87 5.20
C LEU A 413 1.52 -15.28 5.81
N GLY A 414 0.65 -16.15 5.35
CA GLY A 414 0.41 -17.44 5.98
C GLY A 414 -0.40 -17.34 7.29
N PRO A 415 -0.69 -18.47 7.91
CA PRO A 415 -1.48 -18.53 9.14
C PRO A 415 -0.75 -17.89 10.33
N ILE A 416 -1.53 -17.57 11.37
CA ILE A 416 -1.02 -17.12 12.67
C ILE A 416 -0.16 -18.23 13.27
N SER A 417 0.87 -17.86 14.05
CA SER A 417 1.76 -18.82 14.70
C SER A 417 0.99 -19.79 15.58
N SER A 418 1.34 -21.08 15.48
CA SER A 418 0.78 -22.14 16.31
C SER A 418 1.17 -21.96 17.77
N GLU A 419 0.31 -22.46 18.70
CA GLU A 419 0.64 -22.52 20.11
C GLU A 419 1.91 -23.35 20.31
N HIS A 420 2.87 -22.78 21.06
CA HIS A 420 4.04 -23.51 21.53
C HIS A 420 3.80 -23.96 22.97
N HIS A 421 3.73 -25.25 23.20
CA HIS A 421 3.43 -25.80 24.50
C HIS A 421 4.65 -25.75 25.41
N HIS A 422 4.58 -24.96 26.47
CA HIS A 422 5.44 -24.90 27.64
C HIS A 422 6.98 -24.94 27.46
N ARG A 423 7.55 -23.98 26.77
CA ARG A 423 8.81 -23.40 27.24
C ARG A 423 8.50 -21.96 27.62
N LEU A 424 8.82 -21.54 28.85
CA LEU A 424 9.18 -20.14 29.07
C LEU A 424 10.38 -19.94 28.15
N VAL A 425 10.11 -19.45 26.94
CA VAL A 425 11.18 -18.98 26.05
C VAL A 425 11.78 -17.83 26.82
N THR A 426 12.87 -18.13 27.51
CA THR A 426 13.78 -17.08 27.93
C THR A 426 14.12 -16.38 26.63
N ASP A 427 13.67 -15.14 26.53
CA ASP A 427 13.92 -14.23 25.43
C ASP A 427 15.39 -14.39 25.04
N HIS A 428 15.68 -15.07 23.92
CA HIS A 428 17.02 -15.37 23.51
C HIS A 428 17.67 -14.05 23.04
N GLY A 429 18.09 -13.23 24.03
CA GLY A 429 19.07 -12.18 23.80
C GLY A 429 18.66 -11.04 22.89
N LEU A 430 17.36 -10.79 22.73
CA LEU A 430 16.89 -9.46 22.35
C LEU A 430 17.13 -8.56 23.56
N GLU A 431 18.36 -8.04 23.68
CA GLU A 431 18.60 -6.92 24.57
C GLU A 431 17.52 -5.88 24.23
N SER A 432 16.63 -5.66 25.19
CA SER A 432 15.60 -4.64 25.06
C SER A 432 16.28 -3.37 24.61
N SER A 433 15.85 -2.81 23.47
CA SER A 433 16.29 -1.48 23.09
C SER A 433 16.14 -0.59 24.32
N THR A 434 17.12 0.28 24.57
CA THR A 434 17.12 1.25 25.70
C THR A 434 15.94 2.23 25.65
N VAL A 435 15.00 2.03 24.73
CA VAL A 435 13.77 2.81 24.59
C VAL A 435 12.77 2.32 25.63
N ASN A 436 12.39 3.20 26.54
CA ASN A 436 11.33 2.95 27.49
C ASN A 436 9.97 2.98 26.76
N TRP A 437 9.56 1.83 26.25
CA TRP A 437 8.32 1.68 25.48
C TRP A 437 7.07 2.04 26.27
N ASN A 438 7.10 1.90 27.61
CA ASN A 438 5.99 2.34 28.46
C ASN A 438 5.85 3.87 28.46
N GLU A 439 6.94 4.61 28.35
CA GLU A 439 6.92 6.07 28.23
C GLU A 439 6.41 6.51 26.87
N VAL A 440 6.81 5.81 25.81
CA VAL A 440 6.28 6.02 24.44
C VAL A 440 4.79 5.71 24.37
N GLU A 441 4.36 4.64 25.00
CA GLU A 441 2.95 4.27 25.08
C GLU A 441 2.12 5.28 25.88
N GLN A 442 2.65 5.81 26.99
CA GLN A 442 2.01 6.89 27.74
C GLN A 442 1.89 8.17 26.91
N LEU A 443 2.93 8.52 26.13
CA LEU A 443 2.88 9.66 25.21
C LEU A 443 1.85 9.44 24.11
N CYS A 444 1.76 8.22 23.56
CA CYS A 444 0.73 7.86 22.59
C CYS A 444 -0.68 8.00 23.19
N ASN A 445 -0.87 7.51 24.42
CA ASN A 445 -2.17 7.57 25.11
C ASN A 445 -2.56 9.00 25.47
N GLN A 446 -1.62 9.86 25.87
CA GLN A 446 -1.86 11.29 26.07
C GLN A 446 -2.22 12.01 24.76
N PHE A 447 -1.69 11.54 23.65
CA PHE A 447 -1.99 12.10 22.34
C PHE A 447 -3.42 11.75 21.86
N TYR A 448 -3.86 10.55 22.16
CA TYR A 448 -5.20 10.06 21.84
C TYR A 448 -6.18 10.25 23.02
N GLU A 449 -6.26 11.38 23.68
CA GLU A 449 -7.04 11.70 24.89
C GLU A 449 -8.46 11.10 25.02
N THR A 450 -8.76 10.07 24.29
CA THR A 450 -9.93 9.21 24.40
C THR A 450 -9.48 7.83 24.87
N GLY A 451 -9.21 7.73 26.16
CA GLY A 451 -8.74 6.50 26.79
C GLY A 451 -9.79 5.40 26.82
N GLU A 452 -10.04 4.74 25.71
CA GLU A 452 -10.72 3.45 25.64
C GLU A 452 -10.48 2.84 24.25
N HIS A 453 -9.22 2.55 23.90
CA HIS A 453 -8.92 1.82 22.67
C HIS A 453 -8.04 0.60 22.90
N GLU A 454 -8.38 -0.23 23.89
CA GLU A 454 -8.15 -1.66 23.80
C GLU A 454 -9.24 -2.31 22.93
N VAL A 455 -9.53 -1.73 21.79
CA VAL A 455 -10.39 -2.38 20.82
C VAL A 455 -9.49 -3.25 19.93
N PRO A 456 -9.70 -4.57 19.88
CA PRO A 456 -9.01 -5.42 18.92
C PRO A 456 -9.21 -4.83 17.52
N LEU A 457 -8.15 -4.51 16.85
CA LEU A 457 -8.10 -3.74 15.60
C LEU A 457 -9.03 -4.17 14.47
N PRO A 458 -9.45 -5.44 14.32
CA PRO A 458 -10.46 -5.78 13.33
C PRO A 458 -11.73 -4.95 13.41
N VAL A 459 -12.03 -4.30 14.56
CA VAL A 459 -13.20 -3.45 14.74
C VAL A 459 -12.91 -1.99 14.33
N VAL A 460 -11.69 -1.51 14.50
CA VAL A 460 -11.30 -0.13 14.14
C VAL A 460 -11.23 0.06 12.62
N LEU A 461 -10.95 -1.00 11.86
CA LEU A 461 -10.89 -0.95 10.40
C LEU A 461 -12.27 -0.84 9.73
N TYR A 462 -13.35 -1.02 10.48
CA TYR A 462 -14.68 -0.59 10.03
C TYR A 462 -14.80 0.91 10.25
N ALA A 463 -14.12 1.64 9.40
CA ALA A 463 -13.99 3.07 9.49
C ALA A 463 -15.34 3.74 9.67
N THR A 464 -15.50 4.28 10.84
CA THR A 464 -16.51 5.28 11.11
C THR A 464 -16.03 6.62 10.54
N ARG A 465 -16.92 7.56 10.31
CA ARG A 465 -16.55 8.93 9.93
C ARG A 465 -15.57 9.56 10.93
N ASP A 466 -15.55 9.09 12.15
CA ASP A 466 -14.66 9.51 13.24
C ASP A 466 -13.18 9.16 12.97
N PHE A 467 -12.91 8.10 12.20
CA PHE A 467 -11.56 7.75 11.76
C PHE A 467 -10.90 8.87 10.95
N TYR A 468 -11.64 9.57 10.12
CA TYR A 468 -11.13 10.71 9.36
C TYR A 468 -10.72 11.88 10.22
N ALA A 469 -11.56 12.25 11.19
CA ALA A 469 -11.27 13.36 12.09
C ALA A 469 -9.96 13.11 12.83
N THR A 470 -9.73 11.88 13.28
CA THR A 470 -8.49 11.47 13.96
C THR A 470 -7.27 11.57 13.06
N ILE A 471 -7.37 11.11 11.80
CA ILE A 471 -6.23 11.19 10.87
C ILE A 471 -5.95 12.64 10.45
N ASP A 472 -6.97 13.46 10.21
CA ASP A 472 -6.80 14.89 9.94
C ASP A 472 -6.11 15.60 11.11
N GLU A 473 -6.53 15.32 12.34
CA GLU A 473 -5.95 15.88 13.55
C GLU A 473 -4.49 15.48 13.74
N ILE A 474 -4.17 14.20 13.53
CA ILE A 474 -2.80 13.70 13.57
C ILE A 474 -1.95 14.40 12.51
N PHE A 475 -2.44 14.51 11.29
CA PHE A 475 -1.72 15.16 10.21
C PHE A 475 -1.42 16.61 10.55
N LEU A 476 -2.41 17.36 11.01
CA LEU A 476 -2.27 18.78 11.39
C LEU A 476 -1.31 18.97 12.57
N LYS A 477 -1.43 18.15 13.59
CA LYS A 477 -0.56 18.20 14.77
C LYS A 477 0.88 17.82 14.45
N CYS A 478 1.11 16.75 13.66
CA CYS A 478 2.45 16.28 13.32
C CYS A 478 3.29 17.33 12.61
N PHE A 479 2.67 18.16 11.78
CA PHE A 479 3.41 19.08 10.95
C PHE A 479 3.40 20.51 11.46
N ASP A 480 2.80 20.73 12.66
CA ASP A 480 2.68 22.08 13.25
C ASP A 480 2.23 23.12 12.21
N VAL A 481 1.37 22.66 11.30
CA VAL A 481 0.84 23.48 10.21
C VAL A 481 -0.42 24.13 10.76
N PRO A 482 -0.43 25.44 11.06
CA PRO A 482 -1.66 26.12 11.44
C PRO A 482 -2.73 25.83 10.39
N GLN A 483 -3.99 25.68 10.82
CA GLN A 483 -5.12 25.54 9.86
C GLN A 483 -5.11 26.64 8.79
N THR A 484 -4.56 27.83 9.13
CA THR A 484 -4.30 28.92 8.20
C THR A 484 -3.20 28.63 7.17
N THR A 485 -2.30 27.67 7.39
CA THR A 485 -1.22 27.34 6.45
C THR A 485 -1.51 26.10 5.57
N LEU A 486 -2.43 25.24 5.97
CA LEU A 486 -3.12 24.38 5.00
C LEU A 486 -4.04 25.23 4.11
N GLY A 487 -4.49 26.37 4.59
CA GLY A 487 -5.10 27.46 3.86
C GLY A 487 -4.11 28.54 3.40
N ASP A 488 -2.77 28.38 3.54
CA ASP A 488 -1.83 29.15 2.77
C ASP A 488 -2.02 28.74 1.33
N LYS A 489 -2.67 29.62 0.64
CA LYS A 489 -3.26 29.50 -0.66
C LYS A 489 -2.34 28.82 -1.69
N ARG A 490 -1.00 28.94 -1.56
CA ARG A 490 -0.02 28.31 -2.45
C ARG A 490 0.05 26.78 -2.36
N TYR A 491 -0.45 26.18 -1.26
CA TYR A 491 -0.22 24.76 -1.01
C TYR A 491 -1.51 23.98 -0.68
N ALA A 492 -2.50 24.60 -0.04
CA ALA A 492 -3.80 23.97 0.22
C ALA A 492 -4.46 23.53 -1.09
N ASN A 493 -4.26 24.32 -2.10
CA ASN A 493 -4.96 24.17 -3.36
C ASN A 493 -4.34 23.15 -4.31
N ILE A 494 -3.06 22.77 -4.13
CA ILE A 494 -2.44 21.67 -4.87
C ILE A 494 -2.97 20.32 -4.38
N CYS A 495 -3.47 20.28 -3.15
CA CYS A 495 -3.96 19.05 -2.52
C CYS A 495 -5.48 18.89 -2.54
N ASP A 496 -6.21 19.89 -2.99
CA ASP A 496 -7.66 19.90 -3.03
C ASP A 496 -8.17 19.55 -4.44
N ALA A 497 -9.05 18.56 -4.55
CA ALA A 497 -9.60 18.14 -5.83
C ALA A 497 -10.36 19.28 -6.56
N ASP A 498 -10.93 20.21 -5.79
CA ASP A 498 -11.57 21.44 -6.29
C ASP A 498 -10.63 22.66 -6.27
N GLY A 499 -9.45 22.53 -5.68
CA GLY A 499 -8.53 23.62 -5.39
C GLY A 499 -7.71 24.12 -6.58
N THR A 500 -7.74 23.44 -7.73
CA THR A 500 -7.11 23.92 -8.95
C THR A 500 -7.51 25.36 -9.30
N LYS A 501 -8.79 25.70 -9.09
CA LYS A 501 -9.28 27.06 -9.33
C LYS A 501 -8.63 28.11 -8.43
N ASP A 502 -8.31 27.75 -7.19
CA ASP A 502 -7.79 28.70 -6.22
C ASP A 502 -6.27 28.85 -6.26
N VAL A 503 -5.50 27.77 -6.57
CA VAL A 503 -4.07 27.86 -6.89
C VAL A 503 -3.83 28.82 -8.04
N ILE A 504 -4.64 28.70 -9.06
CA ILE A 504 -4.54 29.49 -10.26
C ILE A 504 -4.89 30.95 -9.99
N LYS A 505 -5.87 31.24 -9.14
CA LYS A 505 -6.25 32.59 -8.70
C LYS A 505 -5.16 33.28 -7.89
N GLU A 506 -4.36 32.56 -7.13
CA GLU A 506 -3.28 33.15 -6.35
C GLU A 506 -2.07 33.61 -7.15
N PHE A 507 -1.80 32.90 -8.26
CA PHE A 507 -0.77 33.36 -9.18
C PHE A 507 -1.19 34.61 -9.96
N GLY A 508 -2.44 35.05 -9.76
CA GLY A 508 -3.01 36.24 -10.38
C GLY A 508 -3.21 36.11 -11.89
N ALA A 509 -4.34 36.49 -12.40
CA ALA A 509 -4.53 36.64 -13.83
C ALA A 509 -3.53 37.70 -14.35
N GLY A 510 -2.56 37.29 -15.18
CA GLY A 510 -1.55 38.22 -15.67
C GLY A 510 -0.76 37.68 -16.85
N MET A 511 -0.21 38.62 -17.65
CA MET A 511 0.73 38.25 -18.71
C MET A 511 1.97 37.62 -18.10
N PHE A 512 2.51 36.59 -18.72
CA PHE A 512 3.84 36.06 -18.40
C PHE A 512 4.91 37.00 -18.98
N ILE A 513 5.75 37.51 -18.10
CA ILE A 513 6.78 38.49 -18.49
C ILE A 513 8.06 37.73 -18.82
N GLU A 514 8.58 37.97 -20.04
CA GLU A 514 9.90 37.53 -20.41
C GLU A 514 10.94 38.23 -19.51
N SER A 515 11.96 37.49 -19.11
CA SER A 515 13.10 38.00 -18.36
C SER A 515 14.37 37.30 -18.83
N ASN A 516 15.37 38.12 -19.25
CA ASN A 516 16.67 37.63 -19.75
C ASN A 516 16.56 36.63 -20.93
N GLY A 517 15.62 36.87 -21.81
CA GLY A 517 15.37 35.99 -22.96
C GLY A 517 14.64 34.70 -22.64
N ILE A 518 13.98 34.61 -21.47
CA ILE A 518 13.29 33.38 -21.00
C ILE A 518 11.83 33.68 -20.66
N VAL A 519 10.92 32.77 -21.11
CA VAL A 519 9.55 32.65 -20.64
C VAL A 519 9.31 31.21 -20.20
N ALA A 520 8.88 30.98 -18.94
CA ALA A 520 8.66 29.70 -18.37
C ALA A 520 7.23 29.63 -17.79
N ILE A 521 6.43 28.63 -18.24
CA ILE A 521 5.01 28.56 -17.97
C ILE A 521 4.62 27.10 -17.57
N GLU A 522 3.89 26.90 -16.48
CA GLU A 522 3.17 25.65 -16.21
C GLU A 522 1.91 25.58 -17.08
N ALA A 523 1.68 24.46 -17.75
CA ALA A 523 0.60 24.36 -18.73
C ALA A 523 -0.80 24.52 -18.12
N GLU A 524 -0.99 24.12 -16.85
CA GLU A 524 -2.24 24.25 -16.13
C GLU A 524 -2.68 25.69 -15.86
N TYR A 525 -1.82 26.67 -16.05
CA TYR A 525 -2.24 28.07 -15.96
C TYR A 525 -3.33 28.45 -16.97
N ALA A 526 -3.48 27.69 -18.05
CA ALA A 526 -4.58 27.88 -18.99
C ALA A 526 -5.98 27.56 -18.41
N LEU A 527 -6.07 26.90 -17.26
CA LEU A 527 -7.36 26.62 -16.57
C LEU A 527 -8.02 27.86 -15.99
N GLU A 528 -7.30 28.97 -15.82
CA GLU A 528 -7.83 30.17 -15.16
C GLU A 528 -8.99 30.84 -15.89
N ASN A 529 -9.14 30.58 -17.17
CA ASN A 529 -10.16 31.20 -18.02
C ASN A 529 -10.22 32.74 -17.83
N SER A 530 -9.04 33.40 -17.84
CA SER A 530 -8.86 34.83 -17.69
C SER A 530 -8.40 35.45 -19.02
N GLU A 531 -8.28 36.77 -19.09
CA GLU A 531 -7.76 37.44 -20.26
C GLU A 531 -6.33 37.04 -20.64
N ASN A 532 -5.59 36.44 -19.71
CA ASN A 532 -4.14 36.19 -19.81
C ASN A 532 -3.78 34.72 -20.01
N ALA A 533 -4.64 33.79 -19.55
CA ALA A 533 -4.48 32.38 -19.79
C ALA A 533 -5.89 31.73 -19.73
N TYR A 534 -6.28 30.99 -20.75
CA TYR A 534 -7.62 30.42 -20.83
C TYR A 534 -7.69 29.23 -21.78
N LEU A 535 -8.80 28.51 -21.71
CA LEU A 535 -9.11 27.38 -22.57
C LEU A 535 -10.20 27.76 -23.58
N THR A 536 -10.11 27.18 -24.79
CA THR A 536 -11.22 27.15 -25.73
C THR A 536 -11.57 25.72 -26.09
N SER A 537 -12.88 25.44 -26.16
CA SER A 537 -13.40 24.14 -26.59
C SER A 537 -13.30 23.96 -28.10
N SER A 538 -13.35 22.70 -28.53
CA SER A 538 -13.45 22.37 -29.96
C SER A 538 -14.72 22.96 -30.57
N LYS A 539 -14.62 23.37 -31.83
CA LYS A 539 -15.73 23.97 -32.61
C LYS A 539 -16.41 22.97 -33.55
N ASP A 540 -16.18 21.68 -33.36
CA ASP A 540 -16.73 20.58 -34.17
C ASP A 540 -18.09 20.06 -33.65
N GLY A 541 -18.73 20.77 -32.71
CA GLY A 541 -19.99 20.41 -32.09
C GLY A 541 -19.86 19.48 -30.86
N THR A 542 -18.67 18.99 -30.53
CA THR A 542 -18.44 18.09 -29.36
C THR A 542 -18.12 18.85 -28.08
N ALA A 543 -17.75 20.12 -28.18
CA ALA A 543 -17.33 20.97 -27.05
C ALA A 543 -16.19 20.38 -26.19
N ILE A 544 -15.34 19.55 -26.78
CA ILE A 544 -14.18 18.95 -26.10
C ILE A 544 -13.16 20.07 -25.79
N HIS A 545 -12.52 20.00 -24.65
CA HIS A 545 -11.52 20.96 -24.20
C HIS A 545 -10.32 20.27 -23.55
N TRP A 546 -9.23 20.99 -23.38
CA TRP A 546 -8.12 20.58 -22.53
C TRP A 546 -8.59 20.56 -21.08
N SER A 547 -8.16 19.55 -20.35
CA SER A 547 -8.44 19.39 -18.93
C SER A 547 -7.15 19.03 -18.19
N HIS A 548 -7.10 19.30 -16.90
CA HIS A 548 -5.97 18.83 -16.10
C HIS A 548 -6.10 17.35 -15.81
N LEU A 549 -4.98 16.67 -15.81
CA LEU A 549 -4.86 15.29 -15.38
C LEU A 549 -4.21 15.24 -14.01
N GLN A 550 -5.02 15.02 -13.00
CA GLN A 550 -4.59 15.01 -11.59
C GLN A 550 -3.96 13.68 -11.15
N ALA A 551 -4.29 12.59 -11.83
CA ALA A 551 -3.80 11.25 -11.48
C ALA A 551 -2.35 11.00 -11.90
N GLU A 552 -1.74 11.92 -12.65
CA GLU A 552 -0.37 11.76 -13.13
C GLU A 552 0.58 12.59 -12.29
N THR A 553 1.17 11.92 -11.35
CA THR A 553 2.13 12.47 -10.38
C THR A 553 3.49 12.88 -10.96
N ASN A 554 3.65 12.93 -12.28
CA ASN A 554 4.93 13.17 -12.95
C ASN A 554 5.12 14.62 -13.41
N GLY A 555 4.13 15.48 -13.35
CA GLY A 555 4.30 16.91 -13.51
C GLY A 555 4.93 17.54 -12.25
N ARG A 556 5.71 18.60 -12.40
CA ARG A 556 6.36 19.30 -11.29
C ARG A 556 5.37 19.75 -10.20
N THR A 557 4.21 20.21 -10.62
CA THR A 557 3.13 20.70 -9.75
C THR A 557 2.14 19.57 -9.35
N GLY A 558 2.26 18.39 -9.93
CA GLY A 558 1.28 17.29 -9.82
C GLY A 558 0.14 17.39 -10.83
N PHE A 559 0.20 18.32 -11.79
CA PHE A 559 -0.77 18.50 -12.85
C PHE A 559 -0.11 18.48 -14.23
N ALA A 560 -0.86 18.00 -15.21
CA ALA A 560 -0.54 18.14 -16.61
C ALA A 560 -1.82 18.36 -17.40
N MET A 561 -1.73 19.00 -18.55
CA MET A 561 -2.87 19.27 -19.41
C MET A 561 -3.02 18.20 -20.49
N HIS A 562 -4.20 17.69 -20.71
CA HIS A 562 -4.52 16.73 -21.76
C HIS A 562 -5.94 16.89 -22.31
N VAL A 563 -6.20 16.28 -23.45
CA VAL A 563 -7.56 16.05 -23.94
C VAL A 563 -7.90 14.58 -23.70
N SER A 564 -8.90 14.30 -22.86
CA SER A 564 -9.19 12.96 -22.31
C SER A 564 -9.83 11.98 -23.32
N GLU A 565 -10.45 12.46 -24.39
CA GLU A 565 -11.15 11.63 -25.38
C GLU A 565 -10.20 10.71 -26.14
N PRO A 566 -10.23 9.38 -25.99
CA PRO A 566 -9.29 8.49 -26.65
C PRO A 566 -9.48 8.45 -28.16
N GLY A 567 -8.37 8.46 -28.91
CA GLY A 567 -8.37 8.29 -30.37
C GLY A 567 -8.95 9.45 -31.17
N ARG A 568 -9.20 10.60 -30.53
CA ARG A 568 -9.67 11.80 -31.21
C ARG A 568 -8.52 12.50 -31.94
N GLN A 569 -8.81 13.00 -33.16
CA GLN A 569 -7.84 13.73 -33.97
C GLN A 569 -8.51 14.92 -34.67
N TRP A 570 -7.85 16.06 -34.67
CA TRP A 570 -8.27 17.28 -35.36
C TRP A 570 -7.26 17.61 -36.47
N GLU A 571 -7.64 17.40 -37.73
CA GLU A 571 -6.81 17.75 -38.86
C GLU A 571 -6.90 19.24 -39.21
N ASN A 572 -7.99 19.91 -38.82
CA ASN A 572 -8.14 21.34 -38.92
C ASN A 572 -7.90 22.00 -37.56
N PRO A 573 -6.82 22.78 -37.41
CA PRO A 573 -6.50 23.44 -36.14
C PRO A 573 -7.51 24.53 -35.74
N GLU A 574 -8.29 25.10 -36.68
CA GLU A 574 -9.26 26.16 -36.37
C GLU A 574 -10.46 25.66 -35.52
N ILE A 575 -10.72 24.35 -35.55
CA ILE A 575 -11.79 23.73 -34.78
C ILE A 575 -11.26 22.95 -33.58
N ALA A 576 -9.97 22.88 -33.38
CA ALA A 576 -9.35 22.14 -32.31
C ALA A 576 -9.44 22.86 -30.96
N PRO A 577 -9.53 22.13 -29.83
CA PRO A 577 -9.48 22.75 -28.52
C PRO A 577 -8.07 23.30 -28.24
N ALA A 578 -7.99 24.45 -27.58
CA ALA A 578 -6.73 25.16 -27.37
C ALA A 578 -6.52 25.62 -25.93
N MET A 579 -5.25 25.69 -25.54
CA MET A 579 -4.73 26.39 -24.36
C MET A 579 -4.07 27.69 -24.83
N HIS A 580 -4.43 28.80 -24.22
CA HIS A 580 -3.97 30.15 -24.61
C HIS A 580 -3.24 30.81 -23.45
N TYR A 581 -2.08 31.44 -23.76
CA TYR A 581 -1.23 32.12 -22.78
C TYR A 581 -0.82 33.47 -23.32
N LYS A 582 -1.08 34.53 -22.57
CA LYS A 582 -0.65 35.89 -22.94
C LYS A 582 0.76 36.13 -22.43
N ILE A 583 1.70 36.38 -23.30
CA ILE A 583 3.11 36.59 -22.97
C ILE A 583 3.54 38.02 -23.36
N ASN A 584 4.41 38.61 -22.57
CA ASN A 584 5.01 39.89 -22.89
C ASN A 584 6.52 39.72 -23.12
N ILE A 585 6.95 39.85 -24.36
CA ILE A 585 8.34 39.78 -24.78
C ILE A 585 8.98 41.16 -24.62
N THR A 586 10.02 41.25 -23.83
CA THR A 586 10.79 42.47 -23.60
C THR A 586 11.99 42.54 -24.52
N ASN A 587 12.62 41.40 -24.84
CA ASN A 587 13.77 41.31 -25.73
C ASN A 587 13.34 40.61 -27.02
N SER A 588 13.26 41.36 -28.13
CA SER A 588 12.95 40.76 -29.44
C SER A 588 14.06 39.86 -29.94
N GLY A 589 13.72 38.80 -30.68
CA GLY A 589 14.68 37.90 -31.32
C GLY A 589 14.15 36.49 -31.52
N LEU A 590 15.06 35.61 -31.90
CA LEU A 590 14.73 34.20 -32.11
C LEU A 590 14.60 33.47 -30.78
N TYR A 591 13.45 32.82 -30.57
CA TYR A 591 13.16 32.00 -29.39
C TYR A 591 13.01 30.54 -29.79
N HIS A 592 13.68 29.67 -29.07
CA HIS A 592 13.49 28.21 -29.09
C HIS A 592 12.32 27.86 -28.18
N ILE A 593 11.26 27.30 -28.77
CA ILE A 593 10.02 26.96 -28.04
C ILE A 593 10.04 25.48 -27.68
N TRP A 594 10.18 25.21 -26.40
CA TRP A 594 10.17 23.86 -25.85
C TRP A 594 8.87 23.58 -25.09
N ILE A 595 8.37 22.34 -25.20
CA ILE A 595 7.28 21.85 -24.37
C ILE A 595 7.72 20.57 -23.69
N LEU A 596 7.35 20.40 -22.41
CA LEU A 596 7.52 19.16 -21.67
C LEU A 596 6.29 18.31 -21.88
N VAL A 597 6.45 17.19 -22.56
CA VAL A 597 5.33 16.36 -23.00
C VAL A 597 5.51 14.91 -22.63
N ARG A 598 4.37 14.21 -22.54
CA ARG A 598 4.29 12.76 -22.48
C ARG A 598 3.21 12.29 -23.45
N HIS A 599 3.52 11.31 -24.27
CA HIS A 599 2.54 10.64 -25.13
C HIS A 599 2.42 9.16 -24.78
N HIS A 600 1.30 8.57 -25.12
CA HIS A 600 1.03 7.16 -24.83
C HIS A 600 1.44 6.25 -26.00
N ASN A 601 1.20 6.71 -27.23
CA ASN A 601 1.50 6.00 -28.48
C ASN A 601 1.51 7.00 -29.64
N ASP A 602 1.65 6.51 -30.88
CA ASP A 602 1.62 7.28 -32.11
C ASP A 602 0.29 7.98 -32.42
N GLN A 603 -0.79 7.62 -31.68
CA GLN A 603 -2.08 8.28 -31.76
C GLN A 603 -2.23 9.47 -30.80
N SER A 604 -1.20 9.77 -30.01
CA SER A 604 -1.21 10.82 -28.98
C SER A 604 0.07 11.66 -28.97
N ASP A 605 0.73 11.84 -30.11
CA ASP A 605 2.10 12.34 -30.22
C ASP A 605 2.25 13.75 -30.79
N SER A 606 1.17 14.50 -31.00
CA SER A 606 1.26 15.80 -31.68
C SER A 606 0.21 16.83 -31.28
N CYS A 607 0.60 18.09 -31.35
CA CYS A 607 -0.26 19.27 -31.19
C CYS A 607 0.12 20.34 -32.27
N TYR A 608 -0.70 21.39 -32.35
CA TYR A 608 -0.39 22.56 -33.13
C TYR A 608 0.08 23.71 -32.24
N LEU A 609 0.93 24.55 -32.79
CA LEU A 609 1.39 25.81 -32.20
C LEU A 609 0.70 26.96 -32.92
N SER A 610 0.26 28.00 -32.19
CA SER A 610 -0.22 29.24 -32.74
C SER A 610 0.40 30.44 -32.00
N LEU A 611 0.75 31.47 -32.75
CA LEU A 611 1.16 32.75 -32.21
C LEU A 611 0.25 33.82 -32.83
N ASP A 612 -0.37 34.66 -31.98
CA ASP A 612 -1.29 35.74 -32.39
C ASP A 612 -2.40 35.28 -33.36
N GLY A 613 -2.90 34.06 -33.16
CA GLY A 613 -3.92 33.47 -34.01
C GLY A 613 -3.43 32.82 -35.30
N VAL A 614 -2.14 32.93 -35.61
CA VAL A 614 -1.53 32.30 -36.80
C VAL A 614 -0.97 30.93 -36.40
N VAL A 615 -1.60 29.87 -36.92
CA VAL A 615 -1.14 28.49 -36.68
C VAL A 615 0.09 28.21 -37.53
N ARG A 616 1.12 27.65 -36.91
CA ARG A 616 2.36 27.25 -37.60
C ARG A 616 2.17 25.91 -38.29
N PRO A 617 2.70 25.75 -39.52
CA PRO A 617 2.66 24.47 -40.23
C PRO A 617 3.37 23.36 -39.44
N LEU A 618 2.84 22.14 -39.49
CA LEU A 618 3.49 20.98 -38.85
C LEU A 618 4.91 20.71 -39.38
N SER A 619 5.18 21.09 -40.63
CA SER A 619 6.50 21.00 -41.24
C SER A 619 7.55 21.91 -40.61
N GLU A 620 7.13 22.95 -39.90
CA GLU A 620 8.00 23.88 -39.16
C GLU A 620 8.11 23.49 -37.66
N GLN A 621 7.40 22.46 -37.21
CA GLN A 621 7.49 21.95 -35.86
C GLN A 621 8.62 20.94 -35.75
N LEU A 622 9.68 21.33 -35.08
CA LEU A 622 10.83 20.49 -34.85
C LEU A 622 10.51 19.49 -33.72
N GLY A 623 10.88 18.22 -33.90
CA GLY A 623 10.78 17.21 -32.83
C GLY A 623 9.44 16.53 -32.65
N MET A 624 8.34 17.00 -33.22
CA MET A 624 7.05 16.30 -33.23
C MET A 624 6.96 15.36 -34.42
N GLY A 625 6.65 14.09 -34.20
CA GLY A 625 6.57 13.05 -35.24
C GLY A 625 7.84 12.23 -35.46
N THR A 626 8.97 12.58 -34.87
CA THR A 626 10.20 11.76 -34.85
C THR A 626 10.35 10.95 -33.56
N LEU A 627 9.38 11.02 -32.66
CA LEU A 627 9.43 10.52 -31.30
C LEU A 627 9.09 9.04 -31.18
N HIS A 628 8.76 8.37 -32.29
CA HIS A 628 8.34 6.96 -32.31
C HIS A 628 9.37 5.99 -31.74
N THR A 629 10.61 6.38 -31.60
CA THR A 629 11.69 5.46 -31.23
C THR A 629 12.12 5.53 -29.77
N TYR A 630 11.70 6.51 -28.99
CA TYR A 630 12.30 6.73 -27.67
C TYR A 630 11.38 6.61 -26.46
N ASN A 631 10.07 6.45 -26.63
CA ASN A 631 9.18 6.47 -25.47
C ASN A 631 8.32 5.22 -25.24
N THR A 632 8.94 4.08 -25.15
CA THR A 632 8.31 2.91 -24.55
C THR A 632 8.13 3.04 -23.02
N ALA A 633 8.81 3.99 -22.39
CA ALA A 633 8.82 4.18 -20.93
C ALA A 633 7.74 5.15 -20.40
N GLN A 634 6.95 5.78 -21.26
CA GLN A 634 5.89 6.73 -20.86
C GLN A 634 6.38 7.83 -19.89
N VAL A 635 7.56 8.39 -20.11
CA VAL A 635 8.14 9.46 -19.30
C VAL A 635 7.93 10.83 -19.96
N TYR A 636 7.93 11.91 -19.16
CA TYR A 636 7.98 13.26 -19.68
C TYR A 636 9.35 13.57 -20.25
N TYR A 637 9.39 14.25 -21.39
CA TYR A 637 10.60 14.69 -22.03
C TYR A 637 10.39 16.06 -22.72
N TRP A 638 11.44 16.84 -22.79
CA TRP A 638 11.42 18.10 -23.50
C TRP A 638 11.46 17.90 -25.01
N CYS A 639 10.51 18.49 -25.69
CA CYS A 639 10.41 18.53 -27.15
C CYS A 639 10.56 19.94 -27.63
N LEU A 640 11.52 20.17 -28.52
CA LEU A 640 11.63 21.44 -29.24
C LEU A 640 10.50 21.53 -30.26
N LEU A 641 9.56 22.42 -30.01
CA LEU A 641 8.35 22.52 -30.82
C LEU A 641 8.58 23.36 -32.08
N SER A 642 9.23 24.48 -31.93
CA SER A 642 9.54 25.41 -33.05
C SER A 642 10.56 26.45 -32.64
N ASP A 643 11.17 27.08 -33.66
CA ASP A 643 11.93 28.32 -33.52
C ASP A 643 11.06 29.48 -34.03
N LEU A 644 10.89 30.53 -33.24
CA LEU A 644 10.04 31.67 -33.55
C LEU A 644 10.78 33.00 -33.38
N GLU A 645 10.73 33.85 -34.39
CA GLU A 645 11.06 35.26 -34.22
C GLU A 645 9.93 35.97 -33.49
N LEU A 646 10.20 36.40 -32.24
CA LEU A 646 9.27 37.13 -31.40
C LEU A 646 9.68 38.60 -31.32
N PRO A 647 8.87 39.54 -31.86
CA PRO A 647 9.10 40.95 -31.61
C PRO A 647 8.79 41.30 -30.14
N SER A 648 9.31 42.42 -29.65
CA SER A 648 8.94 42.95 -28.35
C SER A 648 7.47 43.36 -28.34
N GLY A 649 6.76 43.07 -27.26
CA GLY A 649 5.34 43.35 -27.09
C GLY A 649 4.56 42.20 -26.52
N VAL A 650 3.25 42.36 -26.52
CA VAL A 650 2.32 41.35 -25.99
C VAL A 650 1.87 40.43 -27.12
N HIS A 651 2.00 39.12 -26.87
CA HIS A 651 1.61 38.06 -27.81
C HIS A 651 0.65 37.08 -27.20
N LEU A 652 -0.19 36.45 -27.99
CA LEU A 652 -1.01 35.33 -27.61
C LEU A 652 -0.38 34.03 -28.14
N PHE A 653 0.26 33.31 -27.25
CA PHE A 653 0.82 31.99 -27.52
C PHE A 653 -0.25 30.91 -27.26
N SER A 654 -0.38 29.92 -28.15
CA SER A 654 -1.41 28.91 -28.00
C SER A 654 -0.93 27.50 -28.39
N ILE A 655 -1.33 26.48 -27.63
CA ILE A 655 -1.16 25.09 -27.98
C ILE A 655 -2.56 24.51 -28.28
N LEU A 656 -2.75 23.99 -29.51
CA LEU A 656 -4.01 23.40 -29.94
C LEU A 656 -3.84 21.88 -30.06
N ALA A 657 -4.86 21.13 -29.66
CA ALA A 657 -4.82 19.69 -29.77
C ALA A 657 -4.84 19.27 -31.25
N ARG A 658 -3.91 18.41 -31.65
CA ARG A 658 -4.00 17.67 -32.92
C ARG A 658 -4.45 16.25 -32.66
N LYS A 659 -3.83 15.59 -31.70
CA LYS A 659 -4.20 14.25 -31.23
C LYS A 659 -4.53 14.31 -29.74
N SER A 660 -5.58 13.62 -29.35
CA SER A 660 -5.97 13.50 -27.94
C SER A 660 -4.97 12.68 -27.13
N GLN A 661 -5.05 12.79 -25.81
CA GLN A 661 -4.17 12.08 -24.85
C GLN A 661 -2.68 12.50 -24.89
N LEU A 662 -2.27 13.45 -25.72
CA LEU A 662 -1.00 14.14 -25.51
C LEU A 662 -1.09 14.90 -24.19
N ARG A 663 -0.09 14.75 -23.35
CA ARG A 663 0.03 15.44 -22.06
C ARG A 663 1.08 16.51 -22.17
N VAL A 664 0.74 17.72 -21.75
CA VAL A 664 1.63 18.88 -21.72
C VAL A 664 1.73 19.36 -20.30
N ASP A 665 2.95 19.39 -19.76
CA ASP A 665 3.25 19.83 -18.39
C ASP A 665 3.76 21.26 -18.34
N ARG A 666 4.75 21.60 -19.18
CA ARG A 666 5.40 22.91 -19.14
C ARG A 666 5.74 23.43 -20.54
N ILE A 667 5.87 24.74 -20.61
CA ILE A 667 6.30 25.47 -21.80
C ILE A 667 7.53 26.29 -21.41
N TYR A 668 8.58 26.21 -22.21
CA TYR A 668 9.81 26.99 -22.02
C TYR A 668 10.24 27.64 -23.32
N MET A 669 10.39 28.95 -23.30
CA MET A 669 10.87 29.72 -24.44
C MET A 669 12.19 30.37 -24.07
N THR A 670 13.23 30.23 -24.89
CA THR A 670 14.55 30.79 -24.61
C THR A 670 15.23 31.32 -25.87
N GLN A 671 15.96 32.40 -25.72
CA GLN A 671 16.91 32.88 -26.75
C GLN A 671 18.26 32.17 -26.64
N GLY A 672 18.51 31.44 -25.55
CA GLY A 672 19.75 30.70 -25.35
C GLY A 672 19.76 29.36 -26.09
N SER A 673 20.93 28.74 -26.16
CA SER A 673 21.12 27.41 -26.73
C SER A 673 21.08 26.30 -25.72
N GLU A 674 20.88 26.62 -24.45
CA GLU A 674 20.78 25.67 -23.35
C GLU A 674 19.44 24.94 -23.38
N LEU A 675 19.47 23.67 -22.92
CA LEU A 675 18.26 22.88 -22.71
C LEU A 675 17.43 23.46 -21.55
N PRO A 676 16.11 23.29 -21.60
CA PRO A 676 15.23 23.68 -20.47
C PRO A 676 15.73 23.16 -19.15
N PRO A 677 15.59 23.94 -18.06
CA PRO A 677 16.12 23.56 -16.76
C PRO A 677 15.38 22.34 -16.18
N VAL A 678 16.10 21.56 -15.37
CA VAL A 678 15.49 20.49 -14.55
C VAL A 678 14.57 21.09 -13.47
N ASP A 679 13.67 20.29 -12.94
CA ASP A 679 12.63 20.72 -11.98
C ASP A 679 13.18 21.53 -10.80
N ALA A 680 14.34 21.15 -10.27
CA ALA A 680 14.98 21.84 -9.15
C ALA A 680 15.47 23.26 -9.48
N LEU A 681 15.68 23.57 -10.75
CA LEU A 681 16.14 24.88 -11.24
C LEU A 681 15.04 25.65 -11.96
N TRP A 682 13.82 25.07 -12.02
CA TRP A 682 12.70 25.72 -12.68
C TRP A 682 12.19 26.91 -11.87
N THR A 683 11.98 28.00 -12.57
CA THR A 683 11.37 29.23 -12.03
C THR A 683 10.34 29.73 -13.01
N ASP A 684 9.10 29.85 -12.56
CA ASP A 684 8.02 30.41 -13.37
C ASP A 684 8.29 31.88 -13.73
N SER A 685 7.93 32.23 -14.94
CA SER A 685 7.91 33.66 -15.34
C SER A 685 6.93 34.45 -14.47
N ILE A 686 7.36 35.64 -14.08
CA ILE A 686 6.53 36.57 -13.32
C ILE A 686 5.25 36.88 -14.12
N ARG A 687 4.11 36.84 -13.47
CA ARG A 687 2.83 37.30 -14.06
C ARG A 687 2.49 38.71 -13.57
N LYS A 688 2.11 39.57 -14.44
CA LYS A 688 1.61 40.91 -14.13
C LYS A 688 0.19 41.06 -14.64
N GLN A 689 -0.68 41.65 -13.81
CA GLN A 689 -1.99 42.11 -14.28
C GLN A 689 -1.79 43.15 -15.36
N SER A 690 -2.56 43.05 -16.43
CA SER A 690 -2.54 44.01 -17.55
C SER A 690 -3.06 45.38 -17.17
#